data_7d599e763b604255f8571f0d7d365453
#
_entry.id   7d599e763b604255f8571f0d7d365453
#
_cell.length_a   1.000
_cell.length_b   1.000
_cell.length_c   1.000
_cell.angle_alpha   90.00
_cell.angle_beta   90.00
_cell.angle_gamma   90.00
#
_symmetry.space_group_name_H-M   'P 1'
#
loop_
_entity.id
_entity.type
_entity.pdbx_description
1 polymer ?
#
loop_
_entity_poly.entity_id
_entity_poly.type
_entity_poly.pdbx_seq_one_letter_code
_entity_poly.pdbx_strand_id
1 'polypeptide(L)'
;MKNLSISLLFLFITLIANANDGYKLWLQYFPFENQAVSDYYRDYLENIHIVGKSSTIDIIRKELEIAATGFLNNKVKPSFNHEDEPNICWIGKTENLPADIKTAFDKKINEIGKEGYWLKYHLGRVIITAKTDIGLLYGTFAFLKSIQAREQLESLDVLDNPKIERRILNHWDNLNRTVERGYAGFSIWNWHRLPRHIDQQYHDYARANASIGINGTSVTNVNANALILTPEYLEKVKALADVFRSYGIKVYLTARFSSPMEIGGLETADPLDPQVQQWWKEKTKEVYSYIPDFGGYLVKADSEGQPGPHNYGRTQAEGANLLADAVAPFDGIVMWRAFVYSEKTPDDRHKQAYNEFKPIDGKFRDNVIVQVKNGAIDFQPREPFHPLFGAMPETSLMMEFQITQEYLGHDTHLAFLAPMYEEVLQSDTYVKGKGSTVSKVVDGSLHKYSLTAMAGVANIGTDRNWTGHHFHQANWFAFGKFAWNPNAKSDEIAEEWLKLTFSTDKSFTEPVKKMMLGSHEMVVNYMTPLGLHHIMARSHHYGPGPWVTGGSRDDWTATYYHKATEKGVGFDRTKAGSNALGQYAPEIQKQWGSPKSIPEKYLLWFHHLPWTHKLSSGNTLWDGIALHYQKGVEESRKNIETWKKMSDHVDEERFNHVLSFLKIQSEEAVWWRDACLLYFGQFSKMPLPEGVEKPAHDLDYYMKLNPKFVPGI
;
A
#
# COMPACT_ATOMS: atom_id res chain seq x y z
N MET A 1 -4.40 -77.81 -13.80
CA MET A 1 -4.08 -76.48 -14.30
C MET A 1 -4.52 -75.51 -13.24
N LYS A 2 -3.56 -74.97 -12.47
CA LYS A 2 -3.82 -74.04 -11.36
C LYS A 2 -3.61 -72.61 -11.89
N ASN A 3 -4.64 -71.80 -11.84
CA ASN A 3 -4.56 -70.38 -12.20
C ASN A 3 -3.92 -69.63 -11.09
N LEU A 4 -2.76 -69.03 -11.37
CA LEU A 4 -2.04 -68.12 -10.50
C LEU A 4 -2.53 -66.70 -10.80
N SER A 5 -3.41 -66.17 -9.96
CA SER A 5 -3.81 -64.76 -10.02
C SER A 5 -2.74 -63.92 -9.36
N ILE A 6 -1.97 -63.15 -10.15
CA ILE A 6 -1.04 -62.16 -9.67
C ILE A 6 -1.86 -60.89 -9.42
N SER A 7 -2.11 -60.60 -8.14
CA SER A 7 -2.65 -59.30 -7.71
C SER A 7 -1.52 -58.29 -7.71
N LEU A 8 -1.49 -57.40 -8.70
CA LEU A 8 -0.62 -56.24 -8.74
C LEU A 8 -1.16 -55.20 -7.74
N LEU A 9 -0.52 -55.10 -6.60
CA LEU A 9 -0.80 -54.04 -5.61
C LEU A 9 -0.13 -52.78 -6.10
N PHE A 10 -0.87 -51.89 -6.75
CA PHE A 10 -0.42 -50.52 -7.04
C PHE A 10 -0.37 -49.75 -5.73
N LEU A 11 0.81 -49.59 -5.17
CA LEU A 11 1.06 -48.67 -4.09
C LEU A 11 1.03 -47.26 -4.69
N PHE A 12 -0.11 -46.58 -4.63
CA PHE A 12 -0.21 -45.17 -4.87
C PHE A 12 0.51 -44.45 -3.69
N ILE A 13 1.78 -44.21 -3.86
CA ILE A 13 2.46 -43.18 -3.07
C ILE A 13 1.91 -41.85 -3.61
N THR A 14 0.87 -41.32 -2.97
CA THR A 14 0.51 -39.93 -3.12
C THR A 14 1.63 -39.12 -2.48
N LEU A 15 2.60 -38.71 -3.31
CA LEU A 15 3.40 -37.55 -3.02
C LEU A 15 2.40 -36.40 -2.91
N ILE A 16 2.04 -36.06 -1.66
CA ILE A 16 1.38 -34.78 -1.39
C ILE A 16 2.49 -33.74 -1.65
N ALA A 17 2.61 -33.32 -2.89
CA ALA A 17 3.32 -32.11 -3.21
C ALA A 17 2.55 -30.99 -2.49
N ASN A 18 3.08 -30.52 -1.38
CA ASN A 18 2.58 -29.32 -0.71
C ASN A 18 2.95 -28.12 -1.60
N ALA A 19 2.23 -27.95 -2.71
CA ALA A 19 2.33 -26.75 -3.52
C ALA A 19 1.89 -25.57 -2.66
N ASN A 20 2.73 -24.56 -2.55
CA ASN A 20 2.42 -23.34 -1.81
C ASN A 20 1.84 -22.31 -2.80
N ASP A 21 0.53 -22.13 -2.76
CA ASP A 21 -0.20 -21.20 -3.63
C ASP A 21 -0.10 -19.72 -3.21
N GLY A 22 0.69 -19.43 -2.17
CA GLY A 22 0.87 -18.08 -1.63
C GLY A 22 -0.26 -17.58 -0.75
N TYR A 23 -1.32 -18.36 -0.51
CA TYR A 23 -2.48 -17.94 0.28
C TYR A 23 -2.12 -17.55 1.72
N LYS A 24 -1.14 -18.22 2.34
CA LYS A 24 -0.70 -17.94 3.72
C LYS A 24 0.09 -16.64 3.86
N LEU A 25 0.43 -15.97 2.76
CA LEU A 25 1.21 -14.73 2.75
C LEU A 25 2.57 -14.91 3.44
N TRP A 26 2.94 -13.99 4.32
CA TRP A 26 4.13 -14.05 5.21
C TRP A 26 3.88 -14.79 6.53
N LEU A 27 2.70 -15.39 6.73
CA LEU A 27 2.33 -16.16 7.92
C LEU A 27 2.44 -17.67 7.66
N GLN A 28 3.58 -18.09 7.08
CA GLN A 28 3.83 -19.45 6.61
C GLN A 28 4.07 -20.44 7.74
N TYR A 29 4.80 -20.00 8.80
CA TYR A 29 5.21 -20.84 9.92
C TYR A 29 5.83 -22.17 9.48
N PHE A 30 6.89 -22.07 8.63
CA PHE A 30 7.59 -23.24 8.10
C PHE A 30 8.15 -24.13 9.23
N PRO A 31 8.06 -25.46 9.08
CA PRO A 31 8.68 -26.38 10.02
C PRO A 31 10.16 -26.09 10.23
N PHE A 32 10.64 -26.33 11.43
CA PHE A 32 12.07 -26.17 11.72
C PHE A 32 12.92 -27.15 10.92
N GLU A 33 14.09 -26.69 10.44
CA GLU A 33 14.97 -27.41 9.52
C GLU A 33 15.59 -28.66 10.17
N ASN A 34 15.81 -28.62 11.49
CA ASN A 34 16.45 -29.70 12.22
C ASN A 34 15.98 -29.74 13.69
N GLN A 35 16.35 -30.82 14.39
CA GLN A 35 15.92 -31.06 15.75
C GLN A 35 16.49 -30.02 16.74
N ALA A 36 17.72 -29.57 16.56
CA ALA A 36 18.35 -28.60 17.48
C ALA A 36 17.63 -27.25 17.49
N VAL A 37 17.23 -26.76 16.31
CA VAL A 37 16.42 -25.54 16.18
C VAL A 37 15.02 -25.77 16.76
N SER A 38 14.42 -26.94 16.53
CA SER A 38 13.14 -27.30 17.11
C SER A 38 13.19 -27.31 18.63
N ASP A 39 14.21 -27.95 19.23
CA ASP A 39 14.36 -28.05 20.68
C ASP A 39 14.60 -26.69 21.35
N TYR A 40 15.30 -25.77 20.66
CA TYR A 40 15.54 -24.42 21.16
C TYR A 40 14.26 -23.58 21.33
N TYR A 41 13.32 -23.66 20.38
CA TYR A 41 12.08 -22.86 20.44
C TYR A 41 10.91 -23.60 21.09
N ARG A 42 11.01 -24.94 21.24
CA ARG A 42 9.91 -25.83 21.64
C ARG A 42 9.21 -25.37 22.91
N ASP A 43 9.95 -25.18 23.99
CA ASP A 43 9.39 -24.87 25.31
C ASP A 43 8.52 -23.59 25.24
N TYR A 44 8.97 -22.57 24.52
CA TYR A 44 8.27 -21.28 24.37
C TYR A 44 7.06 -21.35 23.46
N LEU A 45 6.92 -22.41 22.66
CA LEU A 45 5.75 -22.68 21.82
C LEU A 45 4.77 -23.68 22.49
N GLU A 46 5.24 -24.49 23.42
CA GLU A 46 4.45 -25.47 24.16
C GLU A 46 3.95 -24.92 25.50
N ASN A 47 4.80 -24.25 26.26
CA ASN A 47 4.51 -23.76 27.59
C ASN A 47 4.14 -22.26 27.52
N ILE A 48 2.88 -21.99 27.49
CA ILE A 48 2.38 -20.62 27.33
C ILE A 48 1.48 -20.26 28.52
N HIS A 49 1.68 -19.08 29.08
CA HIS A 49 0.79 -18.51 30.08
C HIS A 49 0.12 -17.25 29.51
N ILE A 50 -1.20 -17.28 29.37
CA ILE A 50 -1.97 -16.14 28.85
C ILE A 50 -2.96 -15.64 29.89
N VAL A 51 -2.83 -14.38 30.27
CA VAL A 51 -3.71 -13.71 31.22
C VAL A 51 -4.74 -12.86 30.50
N GLY A 52 -6.02 -13.14 30.76
CA GLY A 52 -7.14 -12.37 30.20
C GLY A 52 -8.18 -13.22 29.44
N LYS A 53 -9.32 -12.58 29.16
CA LYS A 53 -10.43 -13.18 28.41
C LYS A 53 -11.06 -12.09 27.52
N SER A 54 -11.00 -12.28 26.22
CA SER A 54 -11.68 -11.46 25.21
C SER A 54 -11.61 -12.17 23.87
N SER A 55 -12.38 -11.71 22.88
CA SER A 55 -12.29 -12.25 21.51
C SER A 55 -10.88 -12.09 20.91
N THR A 56 -10.15 -11.03 21.25
CA THR A 56 -8.75 -10.84 20.82
C THR A 56 -7.81 -11.84 21.48
N ILE A 57 -7.99 -12.12 22.77
CA ILE A 57 -7.22 -13.16 23.48
C ILE A 57 -7.47 -14.55 22.88
N ASP A 58 -8.70 -14.84 22.45
CA ASP A 58 -9.01 -16.09 21.74
C ASP A 58 -8.32 -16.17 20.37
N ILE A 59 -8.22 -15.04 19.64
CA ILE A 59 -7.41 -14.95 18.42
C ILE A 59 -5.92 -15.21 18.72
N ILE A 60 -5.36 -14.65 19.79
CA ILE A 60 -3.97 -14.89 20.19
C ILE A 60 -3.74 -16.39 20.45
N ARG A 61 -4.63 -17.06 21.19
CA ARG A 61 -4.53 -18.52 21.42
C ARG A 61 -4.54 -19.30 20.10
N LYS A 62 -5.50 -18.99 19.23
CA LYS A 62 -5.63 -19.64 17.92
C LYS A 62 -4.38 -19.42 17.06
N GLU A 63 -3.81 -18.21 17.06
CA GLU A 63 -2.60 -17.91 16.31
C GLU A 63 -1.38 -18.70 16.81
N LEU A 64 -1.20 -18.79 18.12
CA LEU A 64 -0.14 -19.59 18.73
C LEU A 64 -0.30 -21.10 18.43
N GLU A 65 -1.53 -21.61 18.41
CA GLU A 65 -1.80 -22.99 17.99
C GLU A 65 -1.42 -23.25 16.54
N ILE A 66 -1.79 -22.32 15.63
CA ILE A 66 -1.45 -22.41 14.21
C ILE A 66 0.07 -22.38 14.04
N ALA A 67 0.75 -21.46 14.73
CA ALA A 67 2.20 -21.30 14.64
C ALA A 67 2.96 -22.50 15.20
N ALA A 68 2.60 -22.97 16.40
CA ALA A 68 3.22 -24.16 17.00
C ALA A 68 3.01 -25.40 16.12
N THR A 69 1.80 -25.58 15.59
CA THR A 69 1.49 -26.68 14.65
C THR A 69 2.38 -26.62 13.41
N GLY A 70 2.59 -25.44 12.85
CA GLY A 70 3.46 -25.23 11.68
C GLY A 70 4.93 -25.49 12.01
N PHE A 71 5.47 -24.78 12.97
CA PHE A 71 6.90 -24.86 13.33
C PHE A 71 7.32 -26.25 13.82
N LEU A 72 6.48 -26.91 14.65
CA LEU A 72 6.77 -28.22 15.25
C LEU A 72 6.23 -29.41 14.43
N ASN A 73 5.74 -29.15 13.21
CA ASN A 73 5.25 -30.16 12.25
C ASN A 73 4.17 -31.10 12.86
N ASN A 74 3.12 -30.53 13.44
CA ASN A 74 1.97 -31.22 14.05
C ASN A 74 2.33 -32.13 15.25
N LYS A 75 3.53 -32.00 15.82
CA LYS A 75 3.99 -32.91 16.92
C LYS A 75 3.43 -32.54 18.28
N VAL A 76 3.00 -31.30 18.48
CA VAL A 76 2.58 -30.78 19.79
C VAL A 76 1.47 -29.73 19.66
N LYS A 77 0.61 -29.66 20.70
CA LYS A 77 -0.33 -28.58 20.91
C LYS A 77 0.12 -27.72 22.08
N PRO A 78 0.05 -26.39 22.00
CA PRO A 78 0.34 -25.50 23.12
C PRO A 78 -0.55 -25.79 24.31
N SER A 79 0.01 -25.68 25.51
CA SER A 79 -0.73 -25.65 26.77
C SER A 79 -0.70 -24.21 27.32
N PHE A 80 -1.85 -23.69 27.75
CA PHE A 80 -2.04 -22.27 28.08
C PHE A 80 -2.09 -21.94 29.57
N ASN A 81 -1.73 -22.91 30.49
CA ASN A 81 -1.90 -22.76 31.92
C ASN A 81 -0.61 -22.96 32.73
N HIS A 82 0.54 -22.65 32.15
CA HIS A 82 1.84 -22.82 32.81
C HIS A 82 2.29 -21.52 33.46
N GLU A 83 2.14 -21.38 34.78
CA GLU A 83 2.57 -20.19 35.52
C GLU A 83 4.01 -20.32 36.06
N ASP A 84 4.40 -21.52 36.47
CA ASP A 84 5.63 -21.81 37.25
C ASP A 84 6.69 -22.60 36.47
N GLU A 85 6.51 -22.83 35.14
CA GLU A 85 7.47 -23.58 34.35
C GLU A 85 8.69 -22.72 33.96
N PRO A 86 9.91 -23.32 33.93
CA PRO A 86 11.03 -22.67 33.26
C PRO A 86 10.80 -22.64 31.75
N ASN A 87 11.35 -21.64 31.07
CA ASN A 87 11.24 -21.48 29.62
C ASN A 87 9.79 -21.36 29.11
N ILE A 88 9.08 -20.36 29.61
CA ILE A 88 7.69 -20.10 29.22
C ILE A 88 7.57 -18.84 28.34
N CYS A 89 6.51 -18.79 27.51
CA CYS A 89 6.00 -17.56 26.91
C CYS A 89 4.87 -17.00 27.78
N TRP A 90 5.14 -15.88 28.44
CA TRP A 90 4.16 -15.18 29.28
C TRP A 90 3.51 -14.04 28.48
N ILE A 91 2.17 -14.00 28.42
CA ILE A 91 1.40 -13.02 27.65
C ILE A 91 0.33 -12.39 28.54
N GLY A 92 0.38 -11.09 28.73
CA GLY A 92 -0.62 -10.39 29.52
C GLY A 92 -0.45 -8.87 29.54
N LYS A 93 -1.52 -8.17 29.93
CA LYS A 93 -1.47 -6.71 30.05
C LYS A 93 -0.51 -6.27 31.15
N THR A 94 -0.01 -5.02 31.00
CA THR A 94 0.94 -4.41 31.97
C THR A 94 0.45 -4.44 33.41
N GLU A 95 -0.86 -4.36 33.62
CA GLU A 95 -1.48 -4.48 34.96
C GLU A 95 -1.33 -5.86 35.60
N ASN A 96 -1.18 -6.90 34.79
CA ASN A 96 -1.08 -8.31 35.22
C ASN A 96 0.36 -8.82 35.27
N LEU A 97 1.36 -8.01 34.95
CA LEU A 97 2.76 -8.41 34.96
C LEU A 97 3.17 -8.93 36.36
N PRO A 98 4.03 -9.97 36.43
CA PRO A 98 4.66 -10.40 37.68
C PRO A 98 5.37 -9.24 38.39
N ALA A 99 5.36 -9.25 39.72
CA ALA A 99 5.86 -8.12 40.54
C ALA A 99 7.37 -7.88 40.35
N ASP A 100 8.15 -8.93 40.13
CA ASP A 100 9.59 -8.87 39.83
C ASP A 100 9.84 -8.09 38.49
N ILE A 101 9.06 -8.38 37.47
CA ILE A 101 9.13 -7.70 36.16
C ILE A 101 8.69 -6.24 36.28
N LYS A 102 7.57 -5.96 36.97
CA LYS A 102 7.11 -4.59 37.19
C LYS A 102 8.19 -3.74 37.88
N THR A 103 8.78 -4.27 38.94
CA THR A 103 9.80 -3.53 39.71
C THR A 103 11.08 -3.31 38.90
N ALA A 104 11.52 -4.33 38.14
CA ALA A 104 12.75 -4.25 37.36
C ALA A 104 12.65 -3.30 36.14
N PHE A 105 11.47 -3.12 35.56
CA PHE A 105 11.30 -2.49 34.25
C PHE A 105 10.22 -1.39 34.21
N ASP A 106 9.84 -0.81 35.35
CA ASP A 106 8.74 0.17 35.46
C ASP A 106 8.84 1.31 34.43
N LYS A 107 10.03 1.86 34.20
CA LYS A 107 10.22 2.92 33.20
C LYS A 107 9.83 2.48 31.79
N LYS A 108 10.28 1.31 31.34
CA LYS A 108 9.96 0.77 30.01
C LYS A 108 8.48 0.46 29.83
N ILE A 109 7.86 -0.10 30.88
CA ILE A 109 6.44 -0.43 30.89
C ILE A 109 5.59 0.83 30.69
N ASN A 110 5.98 1.95 31.31
CA ASN A 110 5.29 3.23 31.17
C ASN A 110 5.42 3.85 29.78
N GLU A 111 6.48 3.52 29.01
CA GLU A 111 6.70 3.97 27.63
C GLU A 111 5.80 3.25 26.60
N ILE A 112 5.13 2.15 26.97
CA ILE A 112 4.24 1.42 26.08
C ILE A 112 3.02 2.29 25.74
N GLY A 113 2.76 2.50 24.45
CA GLY A 113 1.60 3.23 23.95
C GLY A 113 0.31 2.40 23.98
N LYS A 114 -0.82 3.00 23.60
CA LYS A 114 -2.14 2.33 23.60
C LYS A 114 -2.15 1.04 22.78
N GLU A 115 -1.55 1.06 21.58
CA GLU A 115 -1.44 -0.09 20.67
C GLU A 115 -0.01 -0.64 20.59
N GLY A 116 0.90 -0.13 21.42
CA GLY A 116 2.26 -0.62 21.53
C GLY A 116 2.36 -1.90 22.34
N TYR A 117 3.51 -2.53 22.24
CA TYR A 117 3.86 -3.73 23.01
C TYR A 117 5.31 -3.68 23.45
N TRP A 118 5.65 -4.52 24.43
CA TRP A 118 7.02 -4.84 24.81
C TRP A 118 7.22 -6.35 24.78
N LEU A 119 8.17 -6.79 23.96
CA LEU A 119 8.61 -8.18 23.81
C LEU A 119 9.99 -8.30 24.43
N LYS A 120 10.12 -9.08 25.50
CA LYS A 120 11.34 -9.19 26.30
C LYS A 120 11.66 -10.61 26.69
N TYR A 121 12.91 -11.02 26.50
CA TYR A 121 13.44 -12.19 27.19
C TYR A 121 14.02 -11.81 28.53
N HIS A 122 13.62 -12.51 29.60
CA HIS A 122 14.15 -12.30 30.97
C HIS A 122 14.10 -13.57 31.78
N LEU A 123 15.28 -14.04 32.25
CA LEU A 123 15.44 -15.20 33.15
C LEU A 123 14.67 -16.46 32.70
N GLY A 124 14.84 -16.86 31.44
CA GLY A 124 14.17 -18.03 30.86
C GLY A 124 12.73 -17.78 30.41
N ARG A 125 12.20 -16.57 30.54
CA ARG A 125 10.84 -16.20 30.13
C ARG A 125 10.88 -15.31 28.91
N VAL A 126 10.04 -15.59 27.90
CA VAL A 126 9.66 -14.63 26.88
C VAL A 126 8.40 -13.91 27.38
N ILE A 127 8.46 -12.60 27.51
CA ILE A 127 7.39 -11.76 28.04
C ILE A 127 6.83 -10.93 26.91
N ILE A 128 5.53 -11.08 26.67
CA ILE A 128 4.77 -10.22 25.74
C ILE A 128 3.77 -9.41 26.57
N THR A 129 3.97 -8.10 26.63
CA THR A 129 3.09 -7.23 27.42
C THR A 129 2.70 -5.98 26.65
N ALA A 130 1.50 -5.48 26.94
CA ALA A 130 0.90 -4.30 26.32
C ALA A 130 -0.13 -3.67 27.25
N LYS A 131 -0.60 -2.45 26.94
CA LYS A 131 -1.73 -1.82 27.69
C LYS A 131 -3.10 -2.36 27.27
N THR A 132 -3.22 -2.92 26.06
CA THR A 132 -4.48 -3.41 25.50
C THR A 132 -4.33 -4.81 24.91
N ASP A 133 -5.44 -5.53 24.74
CA ASP A 133 -5.44 -6.87 24.12
C ASP A 133 -4.96 -6.80 22.65
N ILE A 134 -5.21 -5.68 21.93
CA ILE A 134 -4.70 -5.49 20.58
C ILE A 134 -3.18 -5.31 20.56
N GLY A 135 -2.62 -4.59 21.52
CA GLY A 135 -1.15 -4.51 21.68
C GLY A 135 -0.54 -5.89 21.98
N LEU A 136 -1.22 -6.76 22.75
CA LEU A 136 -0.79 -8.13 22.96
C LEU A 136 -0.82 -8.95 21.67
N LEU A 137 -1.83 -8.76 20.81
CA LEU A 137 -1.90 -9.41 19.51
C LEU A 137 -0.73 -8.99 18.60
N TYR A 138 -0.40 -7.71 18.54
CA TYR A 138 0.76 -7.20 17.79
C TYR A 138 2.08 -7.75 18.34
N GLY A 139 2.24 -7.77 19.67
CA GLY A 139 3.40 -8.38 20.34
C GLY A 139 3.52 -9.87 20.07
N THR A 140 2.41 -10.60 20.01
CA THR A 140 2.38 -12.03 19.64
C THR A 140 2.84 -12.25 18.22
N PHE A 141 2.35 -11.46 17.24
CA PHE A 141 2.85 -11.53 15.88
C PHE A 141 4.34 -11.16 15.79
N ALA A 142 4.82 -10.18 16.56
CA ALA A 142 6.24 -9.84 16.63
C ALA A 142 7.07 -11.03 17.13
N PHE A 143 6.65 -11.69 18.20
CA PHE A 143 7.29 -12.90 18.72
C PHE A 143 7.34 -14.04 17.69
N LEU A 144 6.22 -14.33 17.03
CA LEU A 144 6.16 -15.40 16.02
C LEU A 144 7.03 -15.07 14.80
N LYS A 145 7.14 -13.79 14.42
CA LYS A 145 8.07 -13.34 13.36
C LYS A 145 9.52 -13.57 13.76
N SER A 146 9.91 -13.25 14.99
CA SER A 146 11.26 -13.51 15.49
C SER A 146 11.62 -15.01 15.43
N ILE A 147 10.70 -15.89 15.82
CA ILE A 147 10.88 -17.34 15.67
C ILE A 147 11.02 -17.74 14.21
N GLN A 148 10.16 -17.25 13.33
CA GLN A 148 10.19 -17.58 11.91
C GLN A 148 11.48 -17.07 11.23
N ALA A 149 11.99 -15.92 11.67
CA ALA A 149 13.27 -15.36 11.22
C ALA A 149 14.50 -16.03 11.85
N ARG A 150 14.32 -16.99 12.78
CA ARG A 150 15.39 -17.70 13.51
C ARG A 150 16.23 -16.76 14.40
N GLU A 151 15.60 -15.77 15.02
CA GLU A 151 16.27 -14.87 15.96
C GLU A 151 16.51 -15.56 17.32
N GLN A 152 17.63 -15.24 17.96
CA GLN A 152 17.92 -15.73 19.32
C GLN A 152 17.01 -15.03 20.33
N LEU A 153 16.23 -15.81 21.10
CA LEU A 153 15.26 -15.30 22.05
C LEU A 153 15.91 -14.48 23.18
N GLU A 154 17.11 -14.83 23.60
CA GLU A 154 17.88 -14.13 24.63
C GLU A 154 18.19 -12.67 24.26
N SER A 155 18.20 -12.34 22.96
CA SER A 155 18.41 -10.99 22.47
C SER A 155 17.15 -10.12 22.46
N LEU A 156 15.97 -10.68 22.69
CA LEU A 156 14.71 -9.97 22.62
C LEU A 156 14.60 -8.87 23.70
N ASP A 157 14.50 -7.64 23.25
CA ASP A 157 14.15 -6.47 24.05
C ASP A 157 13.55 -5.38 23.15
N VAL A 158 12.35 -5.64 22.63
CA VAL A 158 11.67 -4.82 21.62
C VAL A 158 10.51 -4.09 22.25
N LEU A 159 10.67 -2.78 22.50
CA LEU A 159 9.58 -1.87 22.81
C LEU A 159 9.17 -1.18 21.50
N ASP A 160 7.97 -1.46 21.03
CA ASP A 160 7.50 -0.90 19.77
C ASP A 160 6.12 -0.25 19.92
N ASN A 161 6.00 0.94 19.34
CA ASN A 161 4.79 1.75 19.35
C ASN A 161 4.52 2.27 17.94
N PRO A 162 3.29 2.15 17.43
CA PRO A 162 2.97 2.76 16.16
C PRO A 162 3.14 4.28 16.22
N LYS A 163 3.75 4.85 15.18
CA LYS A 163 3.91 6.31 15.05
C LYS A 163 2.69 6.98 14.47
N ILE A 164 1.88 6.22 13.74
CA ILE A 164 0.65 6.66 13.11
C ILE A 164 -0.52 5.92 13.75
N GLU A 165 -1.52 6.67 14.20
CA GLU A 165 -2.65 6.12 14.95
C GLU A 165 -3.57 5.28 14.07
N ARG A 166 -3.86 5.75 12.84
CA ARG A 166 -4.79 5.09 11.91
C ARG A 166 -4.05 4.60 10.68
N ARG A 167 -4.04 3.29 10.47
CA ARG A 167 -3.30 2.59 9.43
C ARG A 167 -4.31 1.81 8.61
N ILE A 168 -4.70 2.36 7.44
CA ILE A 168 -5.95 2.02 6.77
C ILE A 168 -5.69 1.46 5.38
N LEU A 169 -6.38 0.38 5.01
CA LEU A 169 -6.49 -0.04 3.62
C LEU A 169 -7.76 0.55 3.00
N ASN A 170 -7.61 1.17 1.83
CA ASN A 170 -8.72 1.66 1.02
C ASN A 170 -8.96 0.67 -0.12
N HIS A 171 -10.04 -0.08 -0.06
CA HIS A 171 -10.50 -0.91 -1.16
C HIS A 171 -11.27 -0.07 -2.16
N TRP A 172 -10.94 -0.21 -3.45
CA TRP A 172 -11.73 0.38 -4.52
C TRP A 172 -12.71 -0.65 -5.10
N ASP A 173 -13.38 -1.35 -4.19
CA ASP A 173 -14.29 -2.45 -4.46
C ASP A 173 -15.72 -1.94 -4.66
N ASN A 174 -16.39 -2.43 -5.70
CA ASN A 174 -17.76 -2.07 -6.03
C ASN A 174 -18.77 -3.09 -5.49
N LEU A 175 -20.03 -2.67 -5.35
CA LEU A 175 -21.11 -3.50 -4.84
C LEU A 175 -21.46 -4.70 -5.76
N ASN A 176 -21.07 -4.65 -7.02
CA ASN A 176 -21.16 -5.75 -7.98
C ASN A 176 -19.91 -6.67 -7.98
N ARG A 177 -18.99 -6.45 -7.03
CA ARG A 177 -17.73 -7.19 -6.87
C ARG A 177 -16.63 -6.88 -7.89
N THR A 178 -16.82 -5.97 -8.82
CA THR A 178 -15.69 -5.45 -9.59
C THR A 178 -14.80 -4.60 -8.70
N VAL A 179 -13.53 -4.49 -9.04
CA VAL A 179 -12.55 -3.67 -8.30
C VAL A 179 -11.97 -2.66 -9.28
N GLU A 180 -12.11 -1.37 -9.00
CA GLU A 180 -11.46 -0.34 -9.80
C GLU A 180 -9.97 -0.35 -9.53
N ARG A 181 -9.16 -0.47 -10.59
CA ARG A 181 -7.69 -0.57 -10.50
C ARG A 181 -7.21 -1.73 -9.61
N GLY A 182 -8.03 -2.75 -9.43
CA GLY A 182 -7.67 -3.99 -8.76
C GLY A 182 -7.34 -5.08 -9.77
N TYR A 183 -6.22 -5.74 -9.61
CA TYR A 183 -5.68 -6.67 -10.60
C TYR A 183 -5.52 -8.10 -10.05
N ALA A 184 -6.17 -8.39 -8.92
CA ALA A 184 -6.08 -9.67 -8.21
C ALA A 184 -7.41 -10.46 -8.20
N GLY A 185 -8.16 -10.36 -9.29
CA GLY A 185 -9.47 -10.98 -9.41
C GLY A 185 -10.61 -10.09 -8.88
N PHE A 186 -11.73 -10.71 -8.50
CA PHE A 186 -12.88 -9.99 -7.97
C PHE A 186 -12.63 -9.50 -6.52
N SER A 187 -13.51 -8.57 -6.07
CA SER A 187 -13.61 -8.19 -4.67
C SER A 187 -13.75 -9.41 -3.77
N ILE A 188 -12.99 -9.45 -2.68
CA ILE A 188 -13.16 -10.47 -1.65
C ILE A 188 -14.51 -10.33 -0.92
N TRP A 189 -15.09 -9.11 -0.92
CA TRP A 189 -16.40 -8.85 -0.30
C TRP A 189 -17.52 -9.42 -1.17
N ASN A 190 -18.06 -10.57 -0.76
CA ASN A 190 -19.17 -11.18 -1.47
C ASN A 190 -20.52 -10.64 -0.95
N TRP A 191 -20.90 -9.45 -1.43
CA TRP A 191 -22.13 -8.76 -1.05
C TRP A 191 -23.40 -9.56 -1.28
N HIS A 192 -23.38 -10.57 -2.18
CA HIS A 192 -24.53 -11.42 -2.44
C HIS A 192 -24.71 -12.54 -1.40
N ARG A 193 -23.64 -12.95 -0.72
CA ARG A 193 -23.65 -13.99 0.31
C ARG A 193 -23.72 -13.44 1.73
N LEU A 194 -23.21 -12.22 1.94
CA LEU A 194 -23.30 -11.51 3.20
C LEU A 194 -24.76 -11.09 3.47
N PRO A 195 -25.20 -11.03 4.75
CA PRO A 195 -24.51 -11.42 5.98
C PRO A 195 -24.58 -12.90 6.35
N ARG A 196 -25.31 -13.72 5.55
CA ARG A 196 -25.65 -15.11 5.89
C ARG A 196 -24.45 -16.06 5.86
N HIS A 197 -23.45 -15.75 5.05
CA HIS A 197 -22.26 -16.57 4.91
C HIS A 197 -21.00 -15.72 5.11
N ILE A 198 -20.25 -16.07 6.13
CA ILE A 198 -18.95 -15.45 6.46
C ILE A 198 -17.85 -16.36 5.93
N ASP A 199 -17.17 -15.90 4.89
CA ASP A 199 -16.04 -16.65 4.31
C ASP A 199 -14.84 -16.64 5.25
N GLN A 200 -14.11 -17.76 5.31
CA GLN A 200 -12.86 -17.85 6.07
C GLN A 200 -11.85 -16.78 5.60
N GLN A 201 -11.89 -16.41 4.33
CA GLN A 201 -11.05 -15.37 3.75
C GLN A 201 -11.16 -14.03 4.48
N TYR A 202 -12.30 -13.69 5.08
CA TYR A 202 -12.44 -12.44 5.86
C TYR A 202 -11.65 -12.50 7.18
N HIS A 203 -11.62 -13.65 7.83
CA HIS A 203 -10.77 -13.88 9.00
C HIS A 203 -9.29 -13.87 8.63
N ASP A 204 -8.92 -14.50 7.51
CA ASP A 204 -7.53 -14.56 7.06
C ASP A 204 -7.03 -13.19 6.59
N TYR A 205 -7.90 -12.37 5.97
CA TYR A 205 -7.62 -10.96 5.67
C TYR A 205 -7.36 -10.15 6.94
N ALA A 206 -8.23 -10.27 7.95
CA ALA A 206 -8.05 -9.57 9.22
C ALA A 206 -6.79 -10.00 9.96
N ARG A 207 -6.48 -11.31 9.96
CA ARG A 207 -5.27 -11.89 10.50
C ARG A 207 -4.02 -11.32 9.82
N ALA A 208 -3.99 -11.28 8.49
CA ALA A 208 -2.87 -10.73 7.72
C ALA A 208 -2.65 -9.24 8.05
N ASN A 209 -3.71 -8.44 8.07
CA ASN A 209 -3.65 -7.02 8.40
C ASN A 209 -3.15 -6.77 9.84
N ALA A 210 -3.69 -7.49 10.82
CA ALA A 210 -3.25 -7.36 12.20
C ALA A 210 -1.76 -7.70 12.36
N SER A 211 -1.25 -8.70 11.61
CA SER A 211 0.16 -9.11 11.68
C SER A 211 1.17 -8.05 11.22
N ILE A 212 0.72 -7.03 10.48
CA ILE A 212 1.50 -5.88 10.00
C ILE A 212 1.01 -4.55 10.57
N GLY A 213 0.14 -4.61 11.59
CA GLY A 213 -0.31 -3.44 12.34
C GLY A 213 -1.37 -2.58 11.64
N ILE A 214 -2.02 -3.04 10.59
CA ILE A 214 -3.18 -2.37 9.97
C ILE A 214 -4.37 -2.46 10.94
N ASN A 215 -5.01 -1.32 11.23
CA ASN A 215 -6.12 -1.22 12.19
C ASN A 215 -7.39 -0.56 11.61
N GLY A 216 -7.45 -0.40 10.29
CA GLY A 216 -8.63 0.13 9.61
C GLY A 216 -8.76 -0.37 8.17
N THR A 217 -9.99 -0.44 7.69
CA THR A 217 -10.29 -0.75 6.29
C THR A 217 -11.53 -0.01 5.82
N SER A 218 -11.44 0.65 4.66
CA SER A 218 -12.59 1.13 3.91
C SER A 218 -12.93 0.07 2.86
N VAL A 219 -14.14 -0.48 2.96
CA VAL A 219 -14.52 -1.70 2.20
C VAL A 219 -15.13 -1.41 0.83
N THR A 220 -15.27 -0.14 0.45
CA THR A 220 -15.87 0.26 -0.83
C THR A 220 -15.08 1.33 -1.55
N ASN A 221 -15.28 1.37 -2.88
CA ASN A 221 -14.65 2.31 -3.80
C ASN A 221 -14.85 3.78 -3.41
N VAL A 222 -13.83 4.59 -3.58
CA VAL A 222 -13.90 6.06 -3.40
C VAL A 222 -14.86 6.73 -4.39
N ASN A 223 -15.14 6.13 -5.55
CA ASN A 223 -16.27 6.47 -6.42
C ASN A 223 -17.56 5.86 -5.84
N ALA A 224 -17.92 6.33 -4.66
CA ALA A 224 -18.90 5.73 -3.77
C ALA A 224 -20.28 5.52 -4.40
N ASN A 225 -20.94 4.42 -4.00
CA ASN A 225 -22.35 4.17 -4.29
C ASN A 225 -23.18 4.42 -3.01
N ALA A 226 -24.20 5.27 -3.09
CA ALA A 226 -25.03 5.63 -1.94
C ALA A 226 -25.70 4.42 -1.28
N LEU A 227 -25.99 3.36 -2.02
CA LEU A 227 -26.64 2.14 -1.51
C LEU A 227 -25.90 1.49 -0.34
N ILE A 228 -24.58 1.69 -0.22
CA ILE A 228 -23.80 1.15 0.92
C ILE A 228 -24.34 1.63 2.28
N LEU A 229 -25.00 2.79 2.32
CA LEU A 229 -25.59 3.40 3.53
C LEU A 229 -27.03 2.94 3.78
N THR A 230 -27.59 2.04 2.97
CA THR A 230 -28.94 1.48 3.22
C THR A 230 -28.91 0.38 4.29
N PRO A 231 -30.01 0.13 5.00
CA PRO A 231 -30.11 -0.94 6.01
C PRO A 231 -29.67 -2.30 5.49
N GLU A 232 -30.03 -2.65 4.25
CA GLU A 232 -29.62 -3.91 3.61
C GLU A 232 -28.10 -4.08 3.57
N TYR A 233 -27.38 -3.04 3.15
CA TYR A 233 -25.92 -3.11 3.08
C TYR A 233 -25.25 -2.91 4.44
N LEU A 234 -25.84 -2.11 5.34
CA LEU A 234 -25.31 -1.95 6.70
C LEU A 234 -25.30 -3.26 7.49
N GLU A 235 -26.29 -4.15 7.30
CA GLU A 235 -26.25 -5.50 7.87
C GLU A 235 -25.07 -6.33 7.34
N LYS A 236 -24.77 -6.20 6.06
CA LYS A 236 -23.63 -6.89 5.43
C LYS A 236 -22.28 -6.35 5.93
N VAL A 237 -22.16 -5.04 6.04
CA VAL A 237 -20.96 -4.38 6.60
C VAL A 237 -20.79 -4.71 8.08
N LYS A 238 -21.89 -4.75 8.85
CA LYS A 238 -21.85 -5.20 10.26
C LYS A 238 -21.23 -6.58 10.40
N ALA A 239 -21.59 -7.51 9.53
CA ALA A 239 -21.04 -8.87 9.58
C ALA A 239 -19.52 -8.89 9.36
N LEU A 240 -18.99 -8.03 8.47
CA LEU A 240 -17.55 -7.84 8.29
C LEU A 240 -16.92 -7.17 9.52
N ALA A 241 -17.53 -6.11 10.04
CA ALA A 241 -17.05 -5.39 11.22
C ALA A 241 -16.96 -6.31 12.45
N ASP A 242 -17.93 -7.21 12.64
CA ASP A 242 -17.93 -8.18 13.74
C ASP A 242 -16.73 -9.16 13.65
N VAL A 243 -16.32 -9.57 12.44
CA VAL A 243 -15.09 -10.35 12.23
C VAL A 243 -13.85 -9.52 12.56
N PHE A 244 -13.78 -8.30 12.04
CA PHE A 244 -12.57 -7.45 12.11
C PHE A 244 -12.27 -6.92 13.50
N ARG A 245 -13.31 -6.69 14.29
CA ARG A 245 -13.21 -6.13 15.66
C ARG A 245 -12.27 -6.95 16.55
N SER A 246 -12.31 -8.28 16.45
CA SER A 246 -11.44 -9.17 17.23
C SER A 246 -9.96 -9.04 16.90
N TYR A 247 -9.65 -8.48 15.72
CA TYR A 247 -8.30 -8.19 15.25
C TYR A 247 -7.91 -6.70 15.42
N GLY A 248 -8.78 -5.89 16.04
CA GLY A 248 -8.54 -4.46 16.25
C GLY A 248 -8.72 -3.61 15.01
N ILE A 249 -9.38 -4.11 13.97
CA ILE A 249 -9.57 -3.41 12.70
C ILE A 249 -10.96 -2.77 12.67
N LYS A 250 -11.00 -1.46 12.52
CA LYS A 250 -12.24 -0.69 12.33
C LYS A 250 -12.64 -0.64 10.86
N VAL A 251 -13.95 -0.64 10.62
CA VAL A 251 -14.51 -0.41 9.29
C VAL A 251 -14.79 1.08 9.08
N TYR A 252 -14.42 1.55 7.88
CA TYR A 252 -14.77 2.85 7.33
C TYR A 252 -15.63 2.65 6.09
N LEU A 253 -16.48 3.61 5.76
CA LEU A 253 -17.28 3.58 4.54
C LEU A 253 -17.00 4.80 3.67
N THR A 254 -17.02 4.59 2.37
CA THR A 254 -17.04 5.71 1.44
C THR A 254 -18.44 6.33 1.41
N ALA A 255 -18.51 7.64 1.64
CA ALA A 255 -19.76 8.39 1.59
C ALA A 255 -19.86 9.12 0.25
N ARG A 256 -20.92 8.78 -0.53
CA ARG A 256 -21.26 9.55 -1.72
C ARG A 256 -21.91 10.86 -1.29
N PHE A 257 -21.38 12.00 -1.73
CA PHE A 257 -21.80 13.31 -1.26
C PHE A 257 -23.28 13.59 -1.51
N SER A 258 -23.82 13.10 -2.64
CA SER A 258 -25.23 13.21 -3.02
C SER A 258 -26.18 12.19 -2.37
N SER A 259 -25.73 11.38 -1.40
CA SER A 259 -26.57 10.37 -0.73
C SER A 259 -27.91 10.91 -0.18
N PRO A 260 -28.01 12.15 0.36
CA PRO A 260 -29.29 12.71 0.78
C PRO A 260 -30.33 12.76 -0.33
N MET A 261 -29.90 13.00 -1.57
CA MET A 261 -30.77 13.01 -2.74
C MET A 261 -31.09 11.59 -3.24
N GLU A 262 -30.05 10.73 -3.34
CA GLU A 262 -30.16 9.41 -3.98
C GLU A 262 -30.95 8.40 -3.15
N ILE A 263 -30.81 8.43 -1.83
CA ILE A 263 -31.45 7.49 -0.90
C ILE A 263 -32.24 8.18 0.23
N GLY A 264 -32.13 9.50 0.35
CA GLY A 264 -32.83 10.28 1.39
C GLY A 264 -34.08 11.00 0.89
N GLY A 265 -34.30 11.07 -0.42
CA GLY A 265 -35.45 11.74 -1.00
C GLY A 265 -35.43 13.28 -0.89
N LEU A 266 -34.27 13.89 -0.58
CA LEU A 266 -34.12 15.33 -0.53
C LEU A 266 -33.85 15.88 -1.97
N GLU A 267 -34.22 17.15 -2.18
CA GLU A 267 -33.99 17.81 -3.48
C GLU A 267 -32.55 18.36 -3.64
N THR A 268 -31.80 18.43 -2.54
CA THR A 268 -30.45 19.00 -2.50
C THR A 268 -29.51 18.17 -1.64
N ALA A 269 -28.20 18.34 -1.84
CA ALA A 269 -27.15 17.89 -0.93
C ALA A 269 -26.25 19.08 -0.51
N ASP A 270 -26.76 20.34 -0.56
CA ASP A 270 -26.03 21.52 -0.07
C ASP A 270 -25.63 21.30 1.41
N PRO A 271 -24.32 21.34 1.75
CA PRO A 271 -23.87 21.07 3.11
C PRO A 271 -24.35 22.08 4.16
N LEU A 272 -24.84 23.24 3.74
CA LEU A 272 -25.39 24.25 4.63
C LEU A 272 -26.94 24.19 4.76
N ASP A 273 -27.59 23.30 4.01
CA ASP A 273 -29.03 23.07 4.14
C ASP A 273 -29.34 22.33 5.44
N PRO A 274 -30.25 22.86 6.31
CA PRO A 274 -30.57 22.21 7.58
C PRO A 274 -31.16 20.80 7.45
N GLN A 275 -31.90 20.50 6.37
CA GLN A 275 -32.47 19.17 6.14
C GLN A 275 -31.37 18.16 5.76
N VAL A 276 -30.41 18.60 4.96
CA VAL A 276 -29.22 17.79 4.62
C VAL A 276 -28.37 17.50 5.86
N GLN A 277 -28.15 18.52 6.72
CA GLN A 277 -27.45 18.37 7.99
C GLN A 277 -28.15 17.38 8.92
N GLN A 278 -29.48 17.49 9.04
CA GLN A 278 -30.26 16.57 9.86
C GLN A 278 -30.25 15.16 9.31
N TRP A 279 -30.37 15.00 7.97
CA TRP A 279 -30.33 13.69 7.33
C TRP A 279 -29.00 12.96 7.61
N TRP A 280 -27.84 13.66 7.47
CA TRP A 280 -26.55 13.05 7.78
C TRP A 280 -26.38 12.67 9.24
N LYS A 281 -26.90 13.47 10.19
CA LYS A 281 -26.91 13.13 11.62
C LYS A 281 -27.70 11.86 11.89
N GLU A 282 -28.90 11.75 11.32
CA GLU A 282 -29.77 10.57 11.47
C GLU A 282 -29.16 9.34 10.81
N LYS A 283 -28.67 9.48 9.57
CA LYS A 283 -28.01 8.39 8.85
C LYS A 283 -26.75 7.90 9.57
N THR A 284 -25.93 8.80 10.09
CA THR A 284 -24.75 8.44 10.86
C THR A 284 -25.12 7.70 12.15
N LYS A 285 -26.15 8.18 12.87
CA LYS A 285 -26.68 7.47 14.04
C LYS A 285 -27.16 6.06 13.68
N GLU A 286 -27.82 5.91 12.54
CA GLU A 286 -28.23 4.61 12.03
C GLU A 286 -27.00 3.72 11.77
N VAL A 287 -25.96 4.21 11.10
CA VAL A 287 -24.71 3.44 10.85
C VAL A 287 -24.12 2.95 12.18
N TYR A 288 -23.99 3.83 13.20
CA TYR A 288 -23.45 3.43 14.50
C TYR A 288 -24.36 2.46 15.27
N SER A 289 -25.67 2.42 14.96
CA SER A 289 -26.56 1.40 15.55
C SER A 289 -26.26 -0.02 15.02
N TYR A 290 -25.76 -0.13 13.79
CA TYR A 290 -25.30 -1.40 13.22
C TYR A 290 -23.85 -1.72 13.62
N ILE A 291 -22.97 -0.70 13.62
CA ILE A 291 -21.52 -0.84 13.81
C ILE A 291 -21.06 0.13 14.88
N PRO A 292 -21.15 -0.24 16.19
CA PRO A 292 -20.88 0.68 17.30
C PRO A 292 -19.45 1.27 17.32
N ASP A 293 -18.49 0.59 16.72
CA ASP A 293 -17.08 0.98 16.60
C ASP A 293 -16.70 1.48 15.19
N PHE A 294 -17.70 1.89 14.40
CA PHE A 294 -17.48 2.45 13.07
C PHE A 294 -16.44 3.58 13.09
N GLY A 295 -15.46 3.52 12.19
CA GLY A 295 -14.33 4.45 12.20
C GLY A 295 -14.64 5.83 11.64
N GLY A 296 -15.58 5.92 10.69
CA GLY A 296 -15.95 7.17 10.03
C GLY A 296 -16.02 7.05 8.51
N TYR A 297 -16.07 8.20 7.85
CA TYR A 297 -16.28 8.28 6.41
C TYR A 297 -15.01 8.62 5.63
N LEU A 298 -14.90 8.03 4.44
CA LEU A 298 -13.95 8.42 3.40
C LEU A 298 -14.72 9.10 2.26
N VAL A 299 -14.26 10.25 1.78
CA VAL A 299 -14.96 11.03 0.75
C VAL A 299 -14.03 11.42 -0.39
N LYS A 300 -14.47 11.19 -1.62
CA LYS A 300 -14.00 11.82 -2.85
C LYS A 300 -15.12 12.71 -3.38
N ALA A 301 -14.87 14.00 -3.50
CA ALA A 301 -15.85 14.99 -3.94
C ALA A 301 -15.26 15.90 -5.05
N ASP A 302 -16.12 16.45 -5.88
CA ASP A 302 -15.78 17.42 -6.94
C ASP A 302 -14.65 16.98 -7.89
N SER A 303 -14.53 15.69 -8.12
CA SER A 303 -13.45 15.11 -8.93
C SER A 303 -13.99 14.00 -9.81
N GLU A 304 -13.61 14.00 -11.10
CA GLU A 304 -13.97 12.96 -12.09
C GLU A 304 -15.49 12.68 -12.12
N GLY A 305 -16.29 13.72 -12.10
CA GLY A 305 -17.76 13.63 -12.14
C GLY A 305 -18.40 13.19 -10.81
N GLN A 306 -17.64 13.02 -9.73
CA GLN A 306 -18.23 12.80 -8.42
C GLN A 306 -18.87 14.08 -7.87
N PRO A 307 -20.10 13.99 -7.31
CA PRO A 307 -20.75 15.15 -6.71
C PRO A 307 -19.99 15.66 -5.50
N GLY A 308 -20.08 16.96 -5.26
CA GLY A 308 -19.39 17.59 -4.15
C GLY A 308 -19.94 18.96 -3.79
N PRO A 309 -19.32 19.64 -2.81
CA PRO A 309 -19.75 20.95 -2.33
C PRO A 309 -19.73 22.04 -3.42
N HIS A 310 -18.86 21.94 -4.42
CA HIS A 310 -18.80 22.92 -5.52
C HIS A 310 -20.09 22.98 -6.35
N ASN A 311 -20.88 21.91 -6.39
CA ASN A 311 -22.19 21.93 -7.05
C ASN A 311 -23.15 22.95 -6.43
N TYR A 312 -22.88 23.37 -5.19
CA TYR A 312 -23.69 24.30 -4.38
C TYR A 312 -22.96 25.63 -4.09
N GLY A 313 -21.80 25.86 -4.74
CA GLY A 313 -20.97 27.04 -4.46
C GLY A 313 -20.31 27.03 -3.08
N ARG A 314 -20.11 25.84 -2.50
CA ARG A 314 -19.48 25.63 -1.18
C ARG A 314 -18.05 25.15 -1.33
N THR A 315 -17.26 25.33 -0.28
CA THR A 315 -15.86 24.88 -0.17
C THR A 315 -15.77 23.42 0.22
N GLN A 316 -14.61 22.80 -0.04
CA GLN A 316 -14.29 21.44 0.42
C GLN A 316 -14.39 21.32 1.96
N ALA A 317 -14.00 22.37 2.70
CA ALA A 317 -14.11 22.39 4.16
C ALA A 317 -15.57 22.39 4.64
N GLU A 318 -16.48 23.14 4.00
CA GLU A 318 -17.91 23.10 4.35
C GLU A 318 -18.50 21.71 4.09
N GLY A 319 -18.13 21.08 2.97
CA GLY A 319 -18.55 19.70 2.68
C GLY A 319 -18.02 18.69 3.68
N ALA A 320 -16.75 18.77 4.04
CA ALA A 320 -16.14 17.87 5.02
C ALA A 320 -16.73 18.05 6.43
N ASN A 321 -16.94 19.31 6.83
CA ASN A 321 -17.47 19.66 8.15
C ASN A 321 -18.90 19.16 8.37
N LEU A 322 -19.73 19.11 7.33
CA LEU A 322 -21.07 18.49 7.38
C LEU A 322 -21.00 17.05 7.93
N LEU A 323 -20.12 16.24 7.36
CA LEU A 323 -19.96 14.84 7.78
C LEU A 323 -19.22 14.74 9.12
N ALA A 324 -18.24 15.61 9.35
CA ALA A 324 -17.49 15.67 10.59
C ALA A 324 -18.41 15.96 11.80
N ASP A 325 -19.32 16.91 11.67
CA ASP A 325 -20.32 17.23 12.70
C ASP A 325 -21.30 16.05 12.95
N ALA A 326 -21.58 15.24 11.91
CA ALA A 326 -22.43 14.05 12.04
C ALA A 326 -21.75 12.90 12.79
N VAL A 327 -20.44 12.67 12.59
CA VAL A 327 -19.70 11.57 13.25
C VAL A 327 -19.10 11.98 14.61
N ALA A 328 -18.98 13.28 14.91
CA ALA A 328 -18.35 13.79 16.14
C ALA A 328 -18.95 13.20 17.44
N PRO A 329 -20.29 13.01 17.60
CA PRO A 329 -20.87 12.42 18.81
C PRO A 329 -20.40 10.97 19.11
N PHE A 330 -19.74 10.32 18.15
CA PHE A 330 -19.32 8.92 18.19
C PHE A 330 -17.79 8.75 18.09
N ASP A 331 -17.02 9.81 18.24
CA ASP A 331 -15.57 9.83 18.05
C ASP A 331 -15.12 9.37 16.65
N GLY A 332 -15.99 9.50 15.65
CA GLY A 332 -15.69 9.17 14.25
C GLY A 332 -14.89 10.27 13.55
N ILE A 333 -14.18 9.90 12.50
CA ILE A 333 -13.42 10.83 11.67
C ILE A 333 -13.94 10.91 10.24
N VAL A 334 -13.54 11.97 9.54
CA VAL A 334 -13.74 12.11 8.10
C VAL A 334 -12.39 12.19 7.42
N MET A 335 -12.12 11.25 6.51
CA MET A 335 -10.99 11.28 5.60
C MET A 335 -11.45 11.94 4.30
N TRP A 336 -11.00 13.17 4.06
CA TRP A 336 -11.41 13.95 2.89
C TRP A 336 -10.28 14.01 1.88
N ARG A 337 -10.50 13.42 0.69
CA ARG A 337 -9.45 13.33 -0.33
C ARG A 337 -9.19 14.67 -1.01
N ALA A 338 -7.95 15.13 -0.97
CA ALA A 338 -7.46 16.26 -1.78
C ALA A 338 -7.08 15.79 -3.19
N PHE A 339 -8.06 15.28 -3.93
CA PHE A 339 -7.89 14.82 -5.29
C PHE A 339 -8.88 15.54 -6.19
N VAL A 340 -8.39 16.53 -6.93
CA VAL A 340 -9.20 17.44 -7.75
C VAL A 340 -8.85 17.27 -9.22
N TYR A 341 -9.85 16.90 -9.99
CA TYR A 341 -9.87 17.06 -11.46
C TYR A 341 -10.97 18.04 -11.83
N SER A 342 -10.69 19.33 -11.70
CA SER A 342 -11.66 20.38 -12.03
C SER A 342 -11.63 20.69 -13.52
N GLU A 343 -12.77 20.56 -14.20
CA GLU A 343 -12.95 21.00 -15.59
C GLU A 343 -12.97 22.52 -15.74
N LYS A 344 -13.24 23.23 -14.63
CA LYS A 344 -13.43 24.68 -14.61
C LYS A 344 -12.12 25.46 -14.52
N THR A 345 -11.01 24.82 -14.15
CA THR A 345 -9.71 25.46 -14.00
C THR A 345 -8.72 24.88 -15.02
N PRO A 346 -8.37 25.61 -16.08
CA PRO A 346 -7.38 25.16 -17.08
C PRO A 346 -5.93 25.28 -16.58
N ASP A 347 -5.70 25.13 -15.28
CA ASP A 347 -4.37 25.22 -14.70
C ASP A 347 -3.62 23.88 -14.81
N ASP A 348 -2.29 23.91 -14.67
CA ASP A 348 -1.47 22.69 -14.59
C ASP A 348 -2.05 21.73 -13.55
N ARG A 349 -2.28 20.48 -13.95
CA ARG A 349 -2.83 19.44 -13.08
C ARG A 349 -2.10 19.32 -11.76
N HIS A 350 -0.77 19.51 -11.76
CA HIS A 350 0.06 19.52 -10.57
C HIS A 350 -0.39 20.53 -9.52
N LYS A 351 -0.98 21.64 -9.94
CA LYS A 351 -1.33 22.76 -9.06
C LYS A 351 -2.73 22.66 -8.45
N GLN A 352 -3.61 21.87 -9.02
CA GLN A 352 -5.05 21.96 -8.73
C GLN A 352 -5.37 21.70 -7.26
N ALA A 353 -4.97 20.56 -6.70
CA ALA A 353 -5.26 20.23 -5.31
C ALA A 353 -4.63 21.23 -4.32
N TYR A 354 -3.40 21.67 -4.58
CA TYR A 354 -2.74 22.68 -3.74
C TYR A 354 -3.49 24.02 -3.74
N ASN A 355 -3.87 24.49 -4.93
CA ASN A 355 -4.56 25.78 -5.06
C ASN A 355 -5.94 25.77 -4.39
N GLU A 356 -6.59 24.62 -4.33
CA GLU A 356 -7.90 24.46 -3.74
C GLU A 356 -7.84 24.29 -2.20
N PHE A 357 -6.92 23.47 -1.72
CA PHE A 357 -6.89 23.11 -0.29
C PHE A 357 -6.08 24.07 0.59
N LYS A 358 -4.97 24.62 0.10
CA LYS A 358 -4.15 25.54 0.89
C LYS A 358 -4.92 26.76 1.41
N PRO A 359 -5.79 27.44 0.63
CA PRO A 359 -6.52 28.63 1.11
C PRO A 359 -7.53 28.34 2.23
N ILE A 360 -7.89 27.06 2.41
CA ILE A 360 -8.86 26.62 3.42
C ILE A 360 -8.20 25.87 4.58
N ASP A 361 -6.87 25.94 4.70
CA ASP A 361 -6.16 25.43 5.87
C ASP A 361 -6.72 26.06 7.16
N GLY A 362 -6.90 25.25 8.20
CA GLY A 362 -7.53 25.66 9.46
C GLY A 362 -9.05 25.86 9.40
N LYS A 363 -9.73 25.56 8.27
CA LYS A 363 -11.20 25.65 8.15
C LYS A 363 -11.92 24.31 8.40
N PHE A 364 -11.17 23.23 8.46
CA PHE A 364 -11.70 21.91 8.74
C PHE A 364 -11.89 21.69 10.25
N ARG A 365 -12.89 20.86 10.62
CA ARG A 365 -13.05 20.39 12.02
C ARG A 365 -11.88 19.52 12.46
N ASP A 366 -11.63 19.46 13.77
CA ASP A 366 -10.51 18.68 14.35
C ASP A 366 -10.59 17.17 14.07
N ASN A 367 -11.78 16.65 13.77
CA ASN A 367 -12.01 15.26 13.39
C ASN A 367 -12.03 15.02 11.87
N VAL A 368 -11.60 16.01 11.07
CA VAL A 368 -11.32 15.84 9.64
C VAL A 368 -9.81 15.67 9.45
N ILE A 369 -9.44 14.72 8.61
CA ILE A 369 -8.07 14.57 8.10
C ILE A 369 -8.08 14.62 6.58
N VAL A 370 -7.25 15.48 6.00
CA VAL A 370 -7.16 15.61 4.55
C VAL A 370 -6.24 14.54 3.99
N GLN A 371 -6.79 13.68 3.12
CA GLN A 371 -6.08 12.55 2.51
C GLN A 371 -5.42 12.99 1.22
N VAL A 372 -4.08 12.97 1.21
CA VAL A 372 -3.24 13.50 0.14
C VAL A 372 -2.43 12.36 -0.48
N LYS A 373 -2.48 12.23 -1.81
CA LYS A 373 -1.63 11.28 -2.56
C LYS A 373 -0.14 11.59 -2.37
N ASN A 374 0.69 10.59 -2.56
CA ASN A 374 2.15 10.75 -2.46
C ASN A 374 2.73 11.81 -3.42
N GLY A 375 2.13 11.98 -4.60
CA GLY A 375 2.48 13.00 -5.60
C GLY A 375 1.28 13.83 -6.05
N ALA A 376 1.53 14.87 -6.83
CA ALA A 376 0.52 15.88 -7.17
C ALA A 376 -0.32 15.52 -8.42
N ILE A 377 0.05 14.47 -9.16
CA ILE A 377 -0.66 14.07 -10.38
C ILE A 377 -1.61 12.89 -10.08
N ASP A 378 -1.11 11.67 -10.05
CA ASP A 378 -1.98 10.50 -9.87
C ASP A 378 -1.19 9.17 -9.78
N PHE A 379 -0.41 8.98 -8.72
CA PHE A 379 0.34 7.73 -8.51
C PHE A 379 1.21 7.29 -9.71
N GLN A 380 1.78 8.25 -10.44
CA GLN A 380 2.68 7.96 -11.56
C GLN A 380 3.87 7.09 -11.08
N PRO A 381 4.58 6.40 -11.96
CA PRO A 381 5.69 5.52 -11.56
C PRO A 381 6.68 6.18 -10.62
N ARG A 382 6.95 7.47 -10.81
CA ARG A 382 7.66 8.33 -9.85
C ARG A 382 7.09 9.73 -9.90
N GLU A 383 6.76 10.27 -8.74
CA GLU A 383 6.36 11.67 -8.54
C GLU A 383 7.23 12.33 -7.47
N PRO A 384 7.52 13.64 -7.58
CA PRO A 384 7.93 14.43 -6.43
C PRO A 384 6.84 14.38 -5.35
N PHE A 385 7.20 14.50 -4.07
CA PHE A 385 6.19 14.52 -3.01
C PHE A 385 5.17 15.64 -3.23
N HIS A 386 3.93 15.42 -2.81
CA HIS A 386 2.85 16.39 -2.99
C HIS A 386 3.10 17.67 -2.18
N PRO A 387 3.05 18.88 -2.77
CA PRO A 387 3.41 20.13 -2.11
C PRO A 387 2.49 20.49 -0.92
N LEU A 388 1.29 19.94 -0.81
CA LEU A 388 0.42 20.13 0.35
C LEU A 388 1.07 19.70 1.67
N PHE A 389 1.98 18.69 1.66
CA PHE A 389 2.69 18.28 2.88
C PHE A 389 3.58 19.39 3.47
N GLY A 390 3.90 20.43 2.70
CA GLY A 390 4.60 21.61 3.18
C GLY A 390 3.70 22.85 3.39
N ALA A 391 2.36 22.73 3.25
CA ALA A 391 1.51 23.91 3.07
C ALA A 391 0.30 24.04 4.00
N MET A 392 -0.03 23.01 4.78
CA MET A 392 -1.22 23.00 5.62
C MET A 392 -0.89 22.71 7.09
N PRO A 393 -0.29 23.67 7.82
CA PRO A 393 0.12 23.47 9.21
C PRO A 393 -1.02 23.37 10.22
N GLU A 394 -2.22 23.84 9.89
CA GLU A 394 -3.38 23.91 10.81
C GLU A 394 -4.38 22.78 10.61
N THR A 395 -4.30 22.04 9.49
CA THR A 395 -5.21 20.93 9.17
C THR A 395 -4.44 19.62 9.14
N SER A 396 -4.91 18.60 9.85
CA SER A 396 -4.29 17.27 9.83
C SER A 396 -4.23 16.69 8.42
N LEU A 397 -3.04 16.25 7.99
CA LEU A 397 -2.82 15.59 6.71
C LEU A 397 -2.46 14.13 6.89
N MET A 398 -2.98 13.28 6.02
CA MET A 398 -2.57 11.88 5.91
C MET A 398 -2.01 11.56 4.52
N MET A 399 -1.10 10.61 4.45
CA MET A 399 -0.57 10.07 3.21
C MET A 399 -1.52 9.04 2.60
N GLU A 400 -1.75 9.12 1.28
CA GLU A 400 -2.35 8.06 0.48
C GLU A 400 -1.31 7.49 -0.48
N PHE A 401 -0.95 6.20 -0.30
CA PHE A 401 -0.17 5.43 -1.25
C PHE A 401 -1.08 4.52 -2.08
N GLN A 402 -0.64 4.18 -3.30
CA GLN A 402 -1.29 3.17 -4.10
C GLN A 402 -0.47 1.87 -4.07
N ILE A 403 -1.10 0.78 -3.63
CA ILE A 403 -0.49 -0.56 -3.62
C ILE A 403 -0.83 -1.30 -4.93
N THR A 404 -1.86 -0.84 -5.64
CA THR A 404 -2.43 -1.49 -6.82
C THR A 404 -1.57 -1.43 -8.08
N GLN A 405 -0.55 -0.58 -8.15
CA GLN A 405 0.35 -0.47 -9.30
C GLN A 405 -0.35 -0.08 -10.63
N GLU A 406 -1.33 0.81 -10.61
CA GLU A 406 -2.09 1.24 -11.78
C GLU A 406 -1.21 1.68 -12.97
N TYR A 407 -0.08 2.33 -12.68
CA TYR A 407 0.86 2.86 -13.67
C TYR A 407 2.19 2.09 -13.70
N LEU A 408 2.25 0.91 -13.09
CA LEU A 408 3.50 0.14 -12.91
C LEU A 408 3.37 -1.30 -13.43
N GLY A 409 2.52 -1.53 -14.45
CA GLY A 409 2.33 -2.83 -15.09
C GLY A 409 1.37 -3.76 -14.34
N HIS A 410 0.47 -3.20 -13.53
CA HIS A 410 -0.62 -3.89 -12.83
C HIS A 410 -0.11 -5.06 -11.97
N ASP A 411 -0.72 -6.25 -12.09
CA ASP A 411 -0.26 -7.46 -11.41
C ASP A 411 0.88 -8.19 -12.15
N THR A 412 1.18 -7.79 -13.37
CA THR A 412 2.15 -8.50 -14.22
C THR A 412 3.59 -8.13 -13.90
N HIS A 413 3.87 -6.85 -13.69
CA HIS A 413 5.24 -6.37 -13.51
C HIS A 413 5.67 -6.41 -12.05
N LEU A 414 6.82 -7.03 -11.78
CA LEU A 414 7.49 -6.89 -10.49
C LEU A 414 7.92 -5.44 -10.29
N ALA A 415 7.28 -4.76 -9.35
CA ALA A 415 7.69 -3.46 -8.83
C ALA A 415 7.51 -3.46 -7.30
N PHE A 416 8.60 -3.54 -6.55
CA PHE A 416 8.57 -3.43 -5.10
C PHE A 416 8.53 -1.95 -4.70
N LEU A 417 7.44 -1.53 -4.09
CA LEU A 417 7.11 -0.12 -3.87
C LEU A 417 7.77 0.51 -2.65
N ALA A 418 8.34 -0.31 -1.73
CA ALA A 418 8.94 0.20 -0.51
C ALA A 418 10.01 1.28 -0.73
N PRO A 419 10.92 1.18 -1.72
CA PRO A 419 11.89 2.24 -2.01
C PRO A 419 11.23 3.57 -2.38
N MET A 420 10.12 3.55 -3.12
CA MET A 420 9.35 4.75 -3.46
C MET A 420 8.62 5.32 -2.23
N TYR A 421 8.03 4.47 -1.38
CA TYR A 421 7.41 4.91 -0.13
C TYR A 421 8.44 5.59 0.79
N GLU A 422 9.63 4.98 0.96
CA GLU A 422 10.73 5.57 1.73
C GLU A 422 11.19 6.89 1.12
N GLU A 423 11.39 6.96 -0.19
CA GLU A 423 11.79 8.18 -0.89
C GLU A 423 10.84 9.35 -0.61
N VAL A 424 9.53 9.12 -0.73
CA VAL A 424 8.52 10.15 -0.49
C VAL A 424 8.48 10.54 0.98
N LEU A 425 8.43 9.57 1.91
CA LEU A 425 8.35 9.84 3.34
C LEU A 425 9.58 10.56 3.89
N GLN A 426 10.77 10.30 3.34
CA GLN A 426 12.01 10.96 3.74
C GLN A 426 12.29 12.26 2.98
N SER A 427 11.45 12.65 2.01
CA SER A 427 11.56 13.93 1.32
C SER A 427 11.41 15.09 2.30
N ASP A 428 12.32 16.06 2.23
CA ASP A 428 12.30 17.24 3.11
C ASP A 428 11.40 18.32 2.53
N THR A 429 10.38 18.71 3.26
CA THR A 429 9.48 19.80 2.87
C THR A 429 10.08 21.18 3.12
N TYR A 430 11.11 21.29 3.97
CA TYR A 430 11.74 22.51 4.45
C TYR A 430 10.79 23.52 5.11
N VAL A 431 9.54 23.19 5.38
CA VAL A 431 8.53 24.14 5.89
C VAL A 431 8.90 24.74 7.25
N LYS A 432 9.66 24.03 8.09
CA LYS A 432 10.27 24.52 9.34
C LYS A 432 11.80 24.40 9.29
N GLY A 433 12.39 24.54 8.10
CA GLY A 433 13.82 24.34 7.87
C GLY A 433 14.19 22.88 7.58
N LYS A 434 15.49 22.61 7.43
CA LYS A 434 16.03 21.29 7.10
C LYS A 434 15.59 20.22 8.11
N GLY A 435 15.17 19.07 7.60
CA GLY A 435 14.71 17.94 8.41
C GLY A 435 13.21 17.97 8.70
N SER A 436 12.43 18.81 8.00
CA SER A 436 10.97 18.84 8.00
C SER A 436 10.42 17.81 7.02
N THR A 437 10.70 16.52 7.27
CA THR A 437 10.33 15.45 6.34
C THR A 437 8.82 15.23 6.25
N VAL A 438 8.35 14.66 5.11
CA VAL A 438 6.97 14.26 4.93
C VAL A 438 6.54 13.29 6.03
N SER A 439 7.42 12.37 6.45
CA SER A 439 7.14 11.45 7.57
C SER A 439 6.77 12.19 8.85
N LYS A 440 7.46 13.30 9.19
CA LYS A 440 7.15 14.13 10.37
C LYS A 440 5.86 14.94 10.23
N VAL A 441 5.44 15.23 9.01
CA VAL A 441 4.12 15.83 8.77
C VAL A 441 3.05 14.79 9.07
N VAL A 442 3.17 13.60 8.48
CA VAL A 442 2.16 12.54 8.54
C VAL A 442 2.02 11.92 9.93
N ASP A 443 3.15 11.78 10.68
CA ASP A 443 3.13 11.29 12.06
C ASP A 443 2.73 12.39 13.09
N GLY A 444 2.42 13.59 12.60
CA GLY A 444 1.97 14.72 13.40
C GLY A 444 3.06 15.40 14.23
N SER A 445 4.29 14.89 14.25
CA SER A 445 5.36 15.46 15.11
C SER A 445 5.80 16.87 14.70
N LEU A 446 5.68 17.21 13.40
CA LEU A 446 6.08 18.53 12.89
C LEU A 446 5.09 19.65 13.24
N HIS A 447 3.80 19.41 13.07
CA HIS A 447 2.74 20.42 13.21
C HIS A 447 1.87 20.20 14.46
N LYS A 448 2.07 19.10 15.19
CA LYS A 448 1.24 18.71 16.36
C LYS A 448 -0.22 18.43 15.99
N TYR A 449 -0.42 17.77 14.86
CA TYR A 449 -1.75 17.40 14.45
C TYR A 449 -2.48 16.54 15.49
N SER A 450 -3.78 16.78 15.64
CA SER A 450 -4.66 16.00 16.52
C SER A 450 -4.94 14.59 15.98
N LEU A 451 -4.89 14.43 14.65
CA LEU A 451 -5.09 13.16 13.96
C LEU A 451 -3.86 12.78 13.14
N THR A 452 -3.52 11.49 13.17
CA THR A 452 -2.49 10.92 12.31
C THR A 452 -3.05 9.68 11.61
N ALA A 453 -2.81 9.59 10.29
CA ALA A 453 -3.26 8.45 9.50
C ALA A 453 -2.39 8.22 8.26
N MET A 454 -2.43 7.00 7.75
CA MET A 454 -1.90 6.61 6.44
C MET A 454 -2.86 5.65 5.77
N ALA A 455 -3.15 5.85 4.50
CA ALA A 455 -4.01 4.99 3.69
C ALA A 455 -3.26 4.36 2.53
N GLY A 456 -3.56 3.09 2.23
CA GLY A 456 -3.06 2.38 1.07
C GLY A 456 -4.21 1.87 0.20
N VAL A 457 -4.20 2.20 -1.09
CA VAL A 457 -5.15 1.63 -2.05
C VAL A 457 -4.78 0.17 -2.29
N ALA A 458 -5.66 -0.73 -1.88
CA ALA A 458 -5.36 -2.16 -1.79
C ALA A 458 -5.50 -2.88 -3.14
N ASN A 459 -4.49 -3.69 -3.51
CA ASN A 459 -4.61 -4.71 -4.55
C ASN A 459 -4.80 -6.08 -3.89
N ILE A 460 -6.02 -6.35 -3.42
CA ILE A 460 -6.38 -7.59 -2.73
C ILE A 460 -7.69 -8.10 -3.35
N GLY A 461 -7.66 -9.30 -3.87
CA GLY A 461 -8.80 -9.89 -4.55
C GLY A 461 -8.93 -11.39 -4.30
N THR A 462 -9.73 -12.06 -5.16
CA THR A 462 -10.06 -13.48 -5.04
C THR A 462 -8.98 -14.42 -5.56
N ASP A 463 -7.88 -13.91 -6.13
CA ASP A 463 -6.76 -14.78 -6.50
C ASP A 463 -6.18 -15.47 -5.28
N ARG A 464 -5.72 -16.72 -5.49
CA ARG A 464 -5.23 -17.55 -4.36
C ARG A 464 -4.08 -16.90 -3.60
N ASN A 465 -3.20 -16.18 -4.29
CA ASN A 465 -2.11 -15.42 -3.68
C ASN A 465 -2.50 -14.02 -3.22
N TRP A 466 -3.79 -13.65 -3.24
CA TRP A 466 -4.39 -12.37 -2.85
C TRP A 466 -4.07 -11.16 -3.74
N THR A 467 -2.97 -11.14 -4.46
CA THR A 467 -2.43 -9.93 -5.10
C THR A 467 -2.12 -10.11 -6.60
N GLY A 468 -2.49 -11.26 -7.19
CA GLY A 468 -2.20 -11.61 -8.58
C GLY A 468 -0.75 -12.04 -8.79
N HIS A 469 0.22 -11.34 -8.23
CA HIS A 469 1.65 -11.66 -8.29
C HIS A 469 2.22 -11.90 -6.89
N HIS A 470 3.00 -12.97 -6.68
CA HIS A 470 3.52 -13.31 -5.35
C HIS A 470 4.34 -12.20 -4.69
N PHE A 471 5.14 -11.46 -5.46
CA PHE A 471 5.92 -10.33 -4.92
C PHE A 471 5.08 -9.10 -4.57
N HIS A 472 3.84 -8.97 -5.07
CA HIS A 472 2.98 -7.85 -4.67
C HIS A 472 2.47 -7.99 -3.23
N GLN A 473 2.51 -9.19 -2.66
CA GLN A 473 2.31 -9.38 -1.22
C GLN A 473 3.32 -8.55 -0.40
N ALA A 474 4.55 -8.38 -0.91
CA ALA A 474 5.57 -7.53 -0.29
C ALA A 474 5.16 -6.05 -0.27
N ASN A 475 4.40 -5.57 -1.25
CA ASN A 475 3.91 -4.19 -1.28
C ASN A 475 2.85 -3.95 -0.19
N TRP A 476 1.95 -4.91 0.02
CA TRP A 476 0.99 -4.88 1.13
C TRP A 476 1.71 -4.93 2.48
N PHE A 477 2.67 -5.86 2.66
CA PHE A 477 3.51 -5.96 3.85
C PHE A 477 4.25 -4.65 4.14
N ALA A 478 4.92 -4.09 3.13
CA ALA A 478 5.68 -2.86 3.24
C ALA A 478 4.80 -1.65 3.61
N PHE A 479 3.60 -1.56 3.04
CA PHE A 479 2.65 -0.53 3.42
C PHE A 479 2.33 -0.59 4.93
N GLY A 480 2.05 -1.78 5.48
CA GLY A 480 1.81 -1.96 6.91
C GLY A 480 2.99 -1.51 7.77
N LYS A 481 4.21 -1.85 7.36
CA LYS A 481 5.45 -1.46 8.07
C LYS A 481 5.66 0.06 8.07
N PHE A 482 5.46 0.74 6.93
CA PHE A 482 5.57 2.20 6.85
C PHE A 482 4.42 2.92 7.56
N ALA A 483 3.22 2.36 7.53
CA ALA A 483 2.09 2.89 8.28
C ALA A 483 2.28 2.74 9.80
N TRP A 484 2.98 1.71 10.25
CA TRP A 484 3.39 1.57 11.65
C TRP A 484 4.51 2.56 12.00
N ASN A 485 5.55 2.63 11.18
CA ASN A 485 6.70 3.51 11.37
C ASN A 485 7.13 4.15 10.03
N PRO A 486 6.80 5.41 9.75
CA PRO A 486 7.14 6.08 8.48
C PRO A 486 8.65 6.32 8.29
N ASN A 487 9.49 5.95 9.27
CA ASN A 487 10.95 5.98 9.19
C ASN A 487 11.57 4.58 8.99
N ALA A 488 10.75 3.55 8.75
CA ALA A 488 11.23 2.19 8.44
C ALA A 488 12.12 2.20 7.17
N LYS A 489 12.91 1.14 6.99
CA LYS A 489 13.84 1.00 5.89
C LYS A 489 13.38 -0.07 4.90
N SER A 490 13.40 0.26 3.62
CA SER A 490 12.94 -0.64 2.56
C SER A 490 13.76 -1.92 2.44
N ASP A 491 15.06 -1.87 2.73
CA ASP A 491 15.94 -3.03 2.72
C ASP A 491 15.66 -4.00 3.88
N GLU A 492 15.41 -3.48 5.08
CA GLU A 492 15.01 -4.26 6.25
C GLU A 492 13.64 -4.93 6.02
N ILE A 493 12.68 -4.18 5.45
CA ILE A 493 11.35 -4.69 5.12
C ILE A 493 11.43 -5.81 4.08
N ALA A 494 12.23 -5.65 3.04
CA ALA A 494 12.42 -6.66 2.00
C ALA A 494 13.02 -7.94 2.59
N GLU A 495 14.04 -7.81 3.44
CA GLU A 495 14.69 -8.95 4.09
C GLU A 495 13.73 -9.67 5.03
N GLU A 496 12.99 -8.95 5.87
CA GLU A 496 11.99 -9.51 6.78
C GLU A 496 10.93 -10.28 5.98
N TRP A 497 10.36 -9.68 4.94
CA TRP A 497 9.33 -10.32 4.12
C TRP A 497 9.83 -11.58 3.42
N LEU A 498 11.06 -11.58 2.88
CA LEU A 498 11.65 -12.76 2.24
C LEU A 498 11.85 -13.91 3.23
N LYS A 499 12.35 -13.62 4.43
CA LYS A 499 12.53 -14.63 5.49
C LYS A 499 11.20 -15.25 5.94
N LEU A 500 10.13 -14.45 5.98
CA LEU A 500 8.82 -14.89 6.40
C LEU A 500 8.06 -15.65 5.30
N THR A 501 8.34 -15.37 4.02
CA THR A 501 7.53 -15.85 2.90
C THR A 501 8.19 -17.00 2.13
N PHE A 502 9.51 -17.02 2.05
CA PHE A 502 10.25 -17.99 1.23
C PHE A 502 11.30 -18.77 2.03
N SER A 503 12.38 -18.12 2.45
CA SER A 503 13.53 -18.79 3.05
C SER A 503 14.36 -17.85 3.93
N THR A 504 14.97 -18.39 4.98
CA THR A 504 15.97 -17.68 5.81
C THR A 504 17.40 -17.82 5.28
N ASP A 505 17.60 -18.63 4.23
CA ASP A 505 18.91 -18.84 3.63
C ASP A 505 19.41 -17.57 2.93
N LYS A 506 20.63 -17.13 3.25
CA LYS A 506 21.25 -15.95 2.66
C LYS A 506 21.55 -16.11 1.18
N SER A 507 21.78 -17.35 0.70
CA SER A 507 21.98 -17.62 -0.71
C SER A 507 20.75 -17.33 -1.56
N PHE A 508 19.56 -17.35 -0.95
CA PHE A 508 18.31 -16.92 -1.53
C PHE A 508 18.01 -15.44 -1.22
N THR A 509 18.06 -15.05 0.07
CA THR A 509 17.54 -13.73 0.49
C THR A 509 18.36 -12.58 -0.08
N GLU A 510 19.67 -12.65 -0.15
CA GLU A 510 20.51 -11.55 -0.62
C GLU A 510 20.30 -11.20 -2.11
N PRO A 511 20.37 -12.17 -3.07
CA PRO A 511 20.14 -11.84 -4.48
C PRO A 511 18.69 -11.42 -4.77
N VAL A 512 17.70 -12.02 -4.09
CA VAL A 512 16.28 -11.68 -4.29
C VAL A 512 15.95 -10.34 -3.68
N LYS A 513 16.47 -10.01 -2.49
CA LYS A 513 16.38 -8.67 -1.90
C LYS A 513 16.91 -7.59 -2.85
N LYS A 514 18.08 -7.82 -3.45
CA LYS A 514 18.65 -6.89 -4.43
C LYS A 514 17.76 -6.73 -5.67
N MET A 515 17.18 -7.83 -6.15
CA MET A 515 16.21 -7.83 -7.26
C MET A 515 14.98 -6.99 -6.89
N MET A 516 14.40 -7.21 -5.72
CA MET A 516 13.24 -6.44 -5.24
C MET A 516 13.54 -4.95 -5.14
N LEU A 517 14.61 -4.58 -4.43
CA LEU A 517 14.97 -3.16 -4.19
C LEU A 517 15.24 -2.40 -5.49
N GLY A 518 15.76 -3.07 -6.52
CA GLY A 518 16.00 -2.47 -7.84
C GLY A 518 14.78 -2.42 -8.75
N SER A 519 13.72 -3.17 -8.45
CA SER A 519 12.63 -3.42 -9.39
C SER A 519 11.77 -2.18 -9.69
N HIS A 520 11.51 -1.31 -8.72
CA HIS A 520 10.80 -0.06 -8.95
C HIS A 520 11.57 0.87 -9.89
N GLU A 521 12.88 1.09 -9.64
CA GLU A 521 13.72 1.91 -10.51
C GLU A 521 13.83 1.33 -11.93
N MET A 522 13.88 0.02 -12.05
CA MET A 522 13.85 -0.69 -13.33
C MET A 522 12.58 -0.34 -14.12
N VAL A 523 11.42 -0.39 -13.47
CA VAL A 523 10.14 -0.03 -14.09
C VAL A 523 10.13 1.44 -14.51
N VAL A 524 10.57 2.35 -13.65
CA VAL A 524 10.70 3.78 -13.99
C VAL A 524 11.61 3.96 -15.20
N ASN A 525 12.73 3.23 -15.28
CA ASN A 525 13.67 3.35 -16.39
C ASN A 525 13.03 2.96 -17.74
N TYR A 526 12.25 1.86 -17.82
CA TYR A 526 11.65 1.48 -19.10
C TYR A 526 10.27 2.11 -19.35
N MET A 527 9.64 2.79 -18.39
CA MET A 527 8.37 3.49 -18.59
C MET A 527 8.54 5.01 -18.69
N THR A 528 9.07 5.64 -17.65
CA THR A 528 9.03 7.10 -17.45
C THR A 528 10.36 7.67 -16.96
N PRO A 529 11.47 7.49 -17.70
CA PRO A 529 12.78 7.93 -17.26
C PRO A 529 12.87 9.46 -17.14
N LEU A 530 13.79 9.93 -16.27
CA LEU A 530 14.19 11.32 -16.10
C LEU A 530 13.03 12.29 -15.75
N GLY A 531 11.94 11.78 -15.16
CA GLY A 531 10.78 12.59 -14.79
C GLY A 531 9.71 12.72 -15.88
N LEU A 532 9.81 11.98 -16.97
CA LEU A 532 8.65 11.74 -17.85
C LEU A 532 7.52 11.12 -17.03
N HIS A 533 6.27 11.40 -17.41
CA HIS A 533 5.12 10.88 -16.68
C HIS A 533 3.87 10.89 -17.56
N HIS A 534 2.90 10.07 -17.18
CA HIS A 534 1.59 9.92 -17.82
C HIS A 534 1.67 9.59 -19.33
N ILE A 535 2.66 8.79 -19.73
CA ILE A 535 2.86 8.39 -21.14
C ILE A 535 2.34 6.97 -21.43
N MET A 536 1.31 6.58 -20.69
CA MET A 536 0.64 5.29 -20.76
C MET A 536 -0.51 5.31 -21.78
N ALA A 537 -0.92 4.11 -22.19
CA ALA A 537 -2.11 3.92 -23.00
C ALA A 537 -3.37 4.44 -22.30
N ARG A 538 -4.33 4.91 -23.10
CA ARG A 538 -5.59 5.49 -22.60
C ARG A 538 -6.40 4.44 -21.83
N SER A 539 -7.07 4.89 -20.77
CA SER A 539 -8.03 4.17 -19.95
C SER A 539 -7.45 3.11 -19.03
N HIS A 540 -6.69 2.16 -19.54
CA HIS A 540 -6.18 1.03 -18.75
C HIS A 540 -4.77 1.26 -18.17
N HIS A 541 -4.00 2.23 -18.68
CA HIS A 541 -2.67 2.64 -18.20
C HIS A 541 -1.58 1.53 -18.19
N TYR A 542 -1.80 0.43 -18.93
CA TYR A 542 -0.91 -0.72 -18.90
C TYR A 542 0.31 -0.59 -19.81
N GLY A 543 0.08 -0.39 -21.10
CA GLY A 543 1.15 -0.28 -22.11
C GLY A 543 1.56 1.16 -22.40
N PRO A 544 2.58 1.37 -23.26
CA PRO A 544 3.01 2.68 -23.71
C PRO A 544 1.97 3.35 -24.60
N GLY A 545 1.83 4.66 -24.45
CA GLY A 545 0.93 5.48 -25.25
C GLY A 545 1.41 6.93 -25.36
N PRO A 546 2.70 7.20 -25.67
CA PRO A 546 3.20 8.57 -25.75
C PRO A 546 2.47 9.43 -26.83
N TRP A 547 1.82 8.78 -27.78
CA TRP A 547 1.01 9.44 -28.82
C TRP A 547 -0.41 9.79 -28.40
N VAL A 548 -0.84 9.41 -27.19
CA VAL A 548 -2.21 9.66 -26.73
C VAL A 548 -2.46 11.15 -26.62
N THR A 549 -3.42 11.63 -27.41
CA THR A 549 -3.83 13.04 -27.49
C THR A 549 -5.34 13.15 -27.70
N GLY A 550 -5.91 14.33 -27.44
CA GLY A 550 -7.35 14.59 -27.61
C GLY A 550 -8.23 13.84 -26.61
N GLY A 551 -9.55 14.09 -26.67
CA GLY A 551 -10.55 13.53 -25.76
C GLY A 551 -11.28 14.61 -24.98
N SER A 552 -11.97 14.25 -23.90
CA SER A 552 -12.75 15.18 -23.08
C SER A 552 -11.90 16.16 -22.26
N ARG A 553 -10.66 15.75 -21.95
CA ARG A 553 -9.74 16.55 -21.13
C ARG A 553 -8.30 16.38 -21.63
N ASP A 554 -7.59 17.51 -21.76
CA ASP A 554 -6.17 17.50 -22.18
C ASP A 554 -5.27 16.83 -21.11
N ASP A 555 -5.54 17.08 -19.82
CA ASP A 555 -4.78 16.54 -18.70
C ASP A 555 -4.99 15.03 -18.43
N TRP A 556 -5.70 14.34 -19.33
CA TRP A 556 -5.78 12.88 -19.41
C TRP A 556 -4.97 12.31 -20.60
N THR A 557 -4.13 13.13 -21.22
CA THR A 557 -3.39 12.73 -22.41
C THR A 557 -1.88 12.79 -22.20
N ALA A 558 -1.14 11.88 -22.83
CA ALA A 558 0.30 11.83 -22.74
C ALA A 558 0.97 13.10 -23.31
N THR A 559 0.43 13.61 -24.44
CA THR A 559 0.97 14.80 -25.11
C THR A 559 0.88 16.07 -24.28
N TYR A 560 -0.10 16.16 -23.37
CA TYR A 560 -0.22 17.25 -22.41
C TYR A 560 0.97 17.27 -21.43
N TYR A 561 1.44 16.11 -21.00
CA TYR A 561 2.52 16.01 -20.00
C TYR A 561 3.92 16.11 -20.59
N HIS A 562 4.22 15.35 -21.65
CA HIS A 562 5.58 15.34 -22.20
C HIS A 562 5.87 16.53 -23.13
N LYS A 563 4.87 17.14 -23.74
CA LYS A 563 4.99 18.32 -24.63
C LYS A 563 6.13 18.21 -25.66
N ALA A 564 6.38 17.01 -26.17
CA ALA A 564 7.47 16.75 -27.12
C ALA A 564 7.24 17.48 -28.44
N THR A 565 8.28 18.21 -28.89
CA THR A 565 8.37 18.90 -30.15
C THR A 565 9.80 18.78 -30.69
N GLU A 566 10.07 19.26 -31.89
CA GLU A 566 11.45 19.35 -32.39
C GLU A 566 12.37 20.19 -31.50
N LYS A 567 11.81 21.11 -30.70
CA LYS A 567 12.57 21.99 -29.80
C LYS A 567 12.94 21.31 -28.47
N GLY A 568 12.26 20.24 -28.08
CA GLY A 568 12.54 19.56 -26.82
C GLY A 568 11.35 18.78 -26.25
N VAL A 569 11.50 18.35 -25.01
CA VAL A 569 10.55 17.48 -24.27
C VAL A 569 10.51 17.87 -22.77
N GLY A 570 9.41 17.52 -22.11
CA GLY A 570 9.19 17.76 -20.68
C GLY A 570 8.23 18.92 -20.41
N PHE A 571 7.80 19.05 -19.15
CA PHE A 571 6.86 20.09 -18.74
C PHE A 571 7.60 21.23 -18.02
N ASP A 572 7.53 22.47 -18.53
CA ASP A 572 8.07 23.61 -17.80
C ASP A 572 7.11 24.02 -16.67
N ARG A 573 7.47 23.61 -15.45
CA ARG A 573 6.79 23.97 -14.20
C ARG A 573 7.57 24.99 -13.36
N THR A 574 8.62 25.58 -13.93
CA THR A 574 9.35 26.69 -13.33
C THR A 574 8.54 27.98 -13.39
N LYS A 575 9.09 29.07 -12.87
CA LYS A 575 8.49 30.41 -12.92
C LYS A 575 8.20 30.89 -14.37
N ALA A 576 8.94 30.39 -15.36
CA ALA A 576 8.76 30.73 -16.76
C ALA A 576 7.57 29.98 -17.42
N GLY A 577 7.21 28.81 -16.86
CA GLY A 577 6.10 27.99 -17.32
C GLY A 577 4.86 28.11 -16.42
N SER A 578 4.32 26.97 -15.95
CA SER A 578 3.11 26.94 -15.12
C SER A 578 3.34 27.44 -13.68
N ASN A 579 4.59 27.56 -13.26
CA ASN A 579 4.99 27.94 -11.89
C ASN A 579 4.48 26.98 -10.80
N ALA A 580 4.30 25.69 -11.11
CA ALA A 580 3.95 24.70 -10.09
C ALA A 580 5.05 24.53 -9.05
N LEU A 581 6.32 24.71 -9.43
CA LEU A 581 7.45 24.72 -8.51
C LEU A 581 7.31 25.77 -7.40
N GLY A 582 6.57 26.87 -7.67
CA GLY A 582 6.27 27.90 -6.66
C GLY A 582 5.43 27.42 -5.47
N GLN A 583 4.87 26.20 -5.53
CA GLN A 583 4.12 25.59 -4.43
C GLN A 583 5.00 24.92 -3.37
N TYR A 584 6.31 24.78 -3.64
CA TYR A 584 7.29 24.19 -2.72
C TYR A 584 8.03 25.29 -1.94
N ALA A 585 8.71 24.89 -0.87
CA ALA A 585 9.53 25.79 -0.06
C ALA A 585 10.66 26.45 -0.89
N PRO A 586 11.12 27.65 -0.50
CA PRO A 586 12.16 28.38 -1.25
C PRO A 586 13.44 27.58 -1.50
N GLU A 587 13.84 26.73 -0.57
CA GLU A 587 15.01 25.84 -0.67
C GLU A 587 14.86 24.86 -1.84
N ILE A 588 13.67 24.26 -1.98
CA ILE A 588 13.34 23.35 -3.07
C ILE A 588 13.24 24.11 -4.39
N GLN A 589 12.59 25.27 -4.40
CA GLN A 589 12.52 26.13 -5.58
C GLN A 589 13.91 26.50 -6.10
N LYS A 590 14.86 26.80 -5.19
CA LYS A 590 16.25 27.09 -5.54
C LYS A 590 16.94 25.85 -6.14
N GLN A 591 16.75 24.68 -5.51
CA GLN A 591 17.40 23.44 -5.93
C GLN A 591 16.80 22.92 -7.26
N TRP A 592 15.48 22.93 -7.40
CA TRP A 592 14.78 22.33 -8.55
C TRP A 592 14.52 23.34 -9.68
N GLY A 593 14.73 24.63 -9.46
CA GLY A 593 14.50 25.67 -10.44
C GLY A 593 15.52 25.73 -11.58
N SER A 594 16.60 24.94 -11.51
CA SER A 594 17.62 24.88 -12.55
C SER A 594 17.88 23.44 -12.99
N PRO A 595 17.98 23.18 -14.31
CA PRO A 595 18.34 21.85 -14.82
C PRO A 595 19.70 21.31 -14.34
N LYS A 596 20.57 22.20 -13.83
CA LYS A 596 21.90 21.84 -13.32
C LYS A 596 21.87 21.35 -11.86
N SER A 597 20.85 21.68 -11.09
CA SER A 597 20.79 21.41 -9.65
C SER A 597 19.63 20.52 -9.24
N ILE A 598 18.65 20.32 -10.10
CA ILE A 598 17.55 19.38 -9.86
C ILE A 598 18.07 17.92 -9.90
N PRO A 599 17.60 17.03 -9.04
CA PRO A 599 17.83 15.60 -9.22
C PRO A 599 17.31 15.14 -10.60
N GLU A 600 18.15 14.45 -11.40
CA GLU A 600 17.78 14.07 -12.78
C GLU A 600 16.48 13.26 -12.87
N LYS A 601 16.15 12.51 -11.83
CA LYS A 601 14.88 11.74 -11.73
C LYS A 601 13.62 12.63 -11.79
N TYR A 602 13.72 13.95 -11.58
CA TYR A 602 12.64 14.92 -11.69
C TYR A 602 12.84 15.95 -12.82
N LEU A 603 13.85 15.77 -13.66
CA LEU A 603 14.28 16.74 -14.64
C LEU A 603 13.15 17.17 -15.58
N LEU A 604 12.55 16.22 -16.27
CA LEU A 604 11.47 16.46 -17.25
C LEU A 604 10.09 16.67 -16.60
N TRP A 605 9.99 16.45 -15.30
CA TRP A 605 8.80 16.82 -14.52
C TRP A 605 8.68 18.33 -14.37
N PHE A 606 9.80 19.03 -14.18
CA PHE A 606 9.83 20.47 -13.94
C PHE A 606 10.38 21.31 -15.09
N HIS A 607 11.09 20.73 -16.05
CA HIS A 607 11.73 21.46 -17.14
C HIS A 607 11.36 20.91 -18.51
N HIS A 608 11.13 21.86 -19.46
CA HIS A 608 11.08 21.53 -20.89
C HIS A 608 12.45 21.83 -21.49
N LEU A 609 13.14 20.80 -21.99
CA LEU A 609 14.55 20.92 -22.39
C LEU A 609 14.76 20.47 -23.84
N PRO A 610 15.72 21.09 -24.56
CA PRO A 610 16.09 20.68 -25.90
C PRO A 610 16.71 19.27 -25.87
N TRP A 611 16.51 18.49 -26.91
CA TRP A 611 17.04 17.12 -27.05
C TRP A 611 18.55 17.03 -26.89
N THR A 612 19.28 18.13 -27.22
CA THR A 612 20.73 18.27 -27.11
C THR A 612 21.21 18.74 -25.73
N HIS A 613 20.30 18.98 -24.77
CA HIS A 613 20.67 19.35 -23.40
C HIS A 613 21.65 18.33 -22.83
N LYS A 614 22.70 18.80 -22.13
CA LYS A 614 23.71 17.92 -21.54
C LYS A 614 23.32 17.54 -20.11
N LEU A 615 23.20 16.24 -19.87
CA LEU A 615 23.02 15.66 -18.55
C LEU A 615 24.36 15.63 -17.76
N SER A 616 24.28 15.31 -16.48
CA SER A 616 25.48 15.21 -15.60
C SER A 616 26.49 14.17 -16.09
N SER A 617 26.03 13.13 -16.80
CA SER A 617 26.85 12.13 -17.46
C SER A 617 27.64 12.64 -18.68
N GLY A 618 27.32 13.84 -19.19
CA GLY A 618 27.83 14.38 -20.44
C GLY A 618 27.07 13.93 -21.70
N ASN A 619 26.14 12.99 -21.58
CA ASN A 619 25.26 12.56 -22.65
C ASN A 619 24.27 13.67 -23.01
N THR A 620 23.72 13.65 -24.24
CA THR A 620 22.57 14.47 -24.56
C THR A 620 21.32 13.97 -23.85
N LEU A 621 20.30 14.79 -23.71
CA LEU A 621 19.01 14.38 -23.15
C LEU A 621 18.41 13.21 -23.93
N TRP A 622 18.50 13.23 -25.26
CA TRP A 622 18.08 12.12 -26.11
C TRP A 622 18.83 10.83 -25.79
N ASP A 623 20.16 10.89 -25.73
CA ASP A 623 20.97 9.73 -25.39
C ASP A 623 20.63 9.21 -23.98
N GLY A 624 20.44 10.11 -23.03
CA GLY A 624 20.05 9.75 -21.66
C GLY A 624 18.72 9.03 -21.59
N ILE A 625 17.68 9.55 -22.25
CA ILE A 625 16.38 8.89 -22.35
C ILE A 625 16.54 7.49 -22.95
N ALA A 626 17.24 7.35 -24.07
CA ALA A 626 17.41 6.08 -24.77
C ALA A 626 18.20 5.06 -23.91
N LEU A 627 19.25 5.50 -23.25
CA LEU A 627 20.07 4.65 -22.35
C LEU A 627 19.29 4.20 -21.10
N HIS A 628 18.42 5.04 -20.54
CA HIS A 628 17.56 4.64 -19.43
C HIS A 628 16.54 3.57 -19.86
N TYR A 629 15.90 3.73 -21.01
CA TYR A 629 15.01 2.71 -21.56
C TYR A 629 15.75 1.37 -21.75
N GLN A 630 16.93 1.41 -22.35
CA GLN A 630 17.77 0.22 -22.55
C GLN A 630 18.16 -0.43 -21.22
N LYS A 631 18.58 0.37 -20.26
CA LYS A 631 18.93 -0.09 -18.90
C LYS A 631 17.78 -0.84 -18.23
N GLY A 632 16.56 -0.31 -18.32
CA GLY A 632 15.37 -0.96 -17.76
C GLY A 632 15.13 -2.35 -18.38
N VAL A 633 15.31 -2.47 -19.70
CA VAL A 633 15.25 -3.78 -20.41
C VAL A 633 16.34 -4.74 -19.93
N GLU A 634 17.56 -4.29 -19.80
CA GLU A 634 18.68 -5.13 -19.35
C GLU A 634 18.49 -5.62 -17.91
N GLU A 635 18.00 -4.74 -17.03
CA GLU A 635 17.70 -5.08 -15.64
C GLU A 635 16.56 -6.10 -15.55
N SER A 636 15.51 -6.00 -16.38
CA SER A 636 14.43 -6.99 -16.44
C SER A 636 14.92 -8.38 -16.87
N ARG A 637 15.80 -8.45 -17.87
CA ARG A 637 16.45 -9.69 -18.31
C ARG A 637 17.33 -10.29 -17.19
N LYS A 638 18.07 -9.45 -16.48
CA LYS A 638 18.89 -9.88 -15.34
C LYS A 638 18.06 -10.46 -14.20
N ASN A 639 16.87 -9.92 -13.95
CA ASN A 639 15.96 -10.46 -12.94
C ASN A 639 15.51 -11.88 -13.27
N ILE A 640 15.26 -12.20 -14.54
CA ILE A 640 14.97 -13.57 -14.99
C ILE A 640 16.15 -14.51 -14.64
N GLU A 641 17.38 -14.10 -14.96
CA GLU A 641 18.57 -14.93 -14.69
C GLU A 641 18.85 -15.07 -13.18
N THR A 642 18.53 -14.04 -12.40
CA THR A 642 18.61 -14.11 -10.93
C THR A 642 17.60 -15.11 -10.40
N TRP A 643 16.32 -15.02 -10.81
CA TRP A 643 15.27 -15.89 -10.34
C TRP A 643 15.46 -17.36 -10.74
N LYS A 644 15.92 -17.63 -11.96
CA LYS A 644 16.24 -19.01 -12.40
C LYS A 644 17.19 -19.75 -11.46
N LYS A 645 18.10 -19.04 -10.79
CA LYS A 645 19.06 -19.63 -9.84
C LYS A 645 18.41 -19.98 -8.49
N MET A 646 17.18 -19.56 -8.28
CA MET A 646 16.45 -19.73 -7.00
C MET A 646 15.57 -20.99 -6.99
N SER A 647 15.59 -21.81 -8.03
CA SER A 647 14.72 -22.99 -8.19
C SER A 647 14.76 -23.97 -7.01
N ASP A 648 15.92 -24.14 -6.38
CA ASP A 648 16.09 -25.08 -5.26
C ASP A 648 15.63 -24.54 -3.92
N HIS A 649 15.27 -23.23 -3.85
CA HIS A 649 14.83 -22.55 -2.63
C HIS A 649 13.32 -22.27 -2.59
N VAL A 650 12.62 -22.48 -3.71
CA VAL A 650 11.20 -22.12 -3.86
C VAL A 650 10.45 -23.32 -4.40
N ASP A 651 9.25 -23.57 -3.89
CA ASP A 651 8.36 -24.59 -4.46
C ASP A 651 8.07 -24.30 -5.94
N GLU A 652 7.79 -25.38 -6.67
CA GLU A 652 7.64 -25.35 -8.12
C GLU A 652 6.53 -24.40 -8.59
N GLU A 653 5.42 -24.33 -7.88
CA GLU A 653 4.28 -23.50 -8.25
C GLU A 653 4.64 -22.01 -8.21
N ARG A 654 5.12 -21.50 -7.08
CA ARG A 654 5.53 -20.09 -6.95
C ARG A 654 6.73 -19.77 -7.84
N PHE A 655 7.68 -20.69 -7.98
CA PHE A 655 8.84 -20.49 -8.85
C PHE A 655 8.41 -20.26 -10.31
N ASN A 656 7.57 -21.14 -10.86
CA ASN A 656 7.12 -21.06 -12.25
C ASN A 656 6.20 -19.87 -12.49
N HIS A 657 5.33 -19.56 -11.56
CA HIS A 657 4.46 -18.38 -11.63
C HIS A 657 5.28 -17.09 -11.75
N VAL A 658 6.21 -16.84 -10.83
CA VAL A 658 7.06 -15.66 -10.85
C VAL A 658 7.94 -15.63 -12.10
N LEU A 659 8.53 -16.76 -12.50
CA LEU A 659 9.35 -16.82 -13.71
C LEU A 659 8.56 -16.44 -14.97
N SER A 660 7.30 -16.85 -15.06
CA SER A 660 6.43 -16.52 -16.18
C SER A 660 6.15 -15.03 -16.25
N PHE A 661 5.83 -14.40 -15.13
CA PHE A 661 5.60 -12.96 -15.07
C PHE A 661 6.87 -12.15 -15.37
N LEU A 662 8.04 -12.54 -14.85
CA LEU A 662 9.30 -11.87 -15.16
C LEU A 662 9.64 -11.94 -16.66
N LYS A 663 9.29 -13.04 -17.36
CA LYS A 663 9.45 -13.14 -18.82
C LYS A 663 8.53 -12.18 -19.56
N ILE A 664 7.23 -12.12 -19.18
CA ILE A 664 6.27 -11.18 -19.76
C ILE A 664 6.76 -9.74 -19.53
N GLN A 665 7.13 -9.39 -18.29
CA GLN A 665 7.65 -8.07 -17.96
C GLN A 665 8.88 -7.69 -18.82
N SER A 666 9.77 -8.63 -19.08
CA SER A 666 10.97 -8.38 -19.91
C SER A 666 10.63 -8.13 -21.38
N GLU A 667 9.66 -8.84 -21.93
CA GLU A 667 9.12 -8.60 -23.28
C GLU A 667 8.43 -7.25 -23.36
N GLU A 668 7.64 -6.92 -22.36
CA GLU A 668 6.91 -5.65 -22.29
C GLU A 668 7.83 -4.45 -22.01
N ALA A 669 8.94 -4.63 -21.30
CA ALA A 669 9.97 -3.61 -21.17
C ALA A 669 10.59 -3.24 -22.55
N VAL A 670 10.77 -4.22 -23.43
CA VAL A 670 11.17 -4.00 -24.84
C VAL A 670 10.07 -3.23 -25.58
N TRP A 671 8.80 -3.62 -25.42
CA TRP A 671 7.68 -2.91 -26.04
C TRP A 671 7.64 -1.43 -25.61
N TRP A 672 7.78 -1.14 -24.31
CA TRP A 672 7.84 0.22 -23.80
C TRP A 672 8.99 1.02 -24.38
N ARG A 673 10.22 0.47 -24.37
CA ARG A 673 11.41 1.08 -24.95
C ARG A 673 11.21 1.43 -26.44
N ASP A 674 10.83 0.44 -27.22
CA ASP A 674 10.74 0.56 -28.68
C ASP A 674 9.66 1.58 -29.08
N ALA A 675 8.48 1.48 -28.49
CA ALA A 675 7.38 2.39 -28.75
C ALA A 675 7.73 3.85 -28.41
N CYS A 676 8.31 4.09 -27.23
CA CYS A 676 8.69 5.43 -26.80
C CYS A 676 9.85 6.02 -27.60
N LEU A 677 10.88 5.21 -27.88
CA LEU A 677 12.04 5.67 -28.67
C LEU A 677 11.65 6.00 -30.12
N LEU A 678 10.78 5.20 -30.73
CA LEU A 678 10.26 5.52 -32.09
C LEU A 678 9.43 6.77 -32.09
N TYR A 679 8.58 6.96 -31.09
CA TYR A 679 7.72 8.14 -30.99
C TYR A 679 8.54 9.42 -30.76
N PHE A 680 9.41 9.45 -29.75
CA PHE A 680 10.22 10.62 -29.43
C PHE A 680 11.31 10.87 -30.48
N GLY A 681 11.80 9.82 -31.17
CA GLY A 681 12.76 9.91 -32.26
C GLY A 681 12.25 10.75 -33.45
N GLN A 682 10.93 10.80 -33.69
CA GLN A 682 10.33 11.67 -34.71
C GLN A 682 10.57 13.15 -34.42
N PHE A 683 10.69 13.54 -33.17
CA PHE A 683 10.93 14.92 -32.76
C PHE A 683 12.42 15.21 -32.59
N SER A 684 13.18 14.31 -31.96
CA SER A 684 14.62 14.51 -31.72
C SER A 684 15.42 14.53 -33.02
N LYS A 685 15.03 13.69 -33.99
CA LYS A 685 15.75 13.45 -35.27
C LYS A 685 17.21 13.05 -35.09
N MET A 686 17.57 12.60 -33.90
CA MET A 686 18.90 12.14 -33.54
C MET A 686 18.99 10.61 -33.67
N PRO A 687 20.16 10.06 -34.05
CA PRO A 687 20.35 8.62 -34.06
C PRO A 687 20.28 8.03 -32.65
N LEU A 688 19.96 6.75 -32.54
CA LEU A 688 20.09 6.03 -31.27
C LEU A 688 21.57 5.96 -30.87
N PRO A 689 21.88 6.17 -29.57
CA PRO A 689 23.25 6.06 -29.09
C PRO A 689 23.75 4.61 -29.11
N GLU A 690 25.07 4.45 -29.10
CA GLU A 690 25.72 3.14 -28.98
C GLU A 690 25.23 2.42 -27.72
N GLY A 691 25.01 1.12 -27.80
CA GLY A 691 24.53 0.27 -26.71
C GLY A 691 23.01 0.17 -26.60
N VAL A 692 22.26 0.94 -27.36
CA VAL A 692 20.79 0.84 -27.41
C VAL A 692 20.38 -0.05 -28.57
N GLU A 693 19.61 -1.09 -28.29
CA GLU A 693 19.06 -2.03 -29.27
C GLU A 693 18.11 -1.28 -30.22
N LYS A 694 18.14 -1.64 -31.49
CA LYS A 694 17.19 -1.08 -32.47
C LYS A 694 15.82 -1.69 -32.26
N PRO A 695 14.73 -0.85 -32.35
CA PRO A 695 13.36 -1.35 -32.35
C PRO A 695 13.14 -2.44 -33.41
N ALA A 696 12.40 -3.49 -33.04
CA ALA A 696 12.13 -4.62 -33.92
C ALA A 696 11.09 -4.30 -35.00
N HIS A 697 10.20 -3.32 -34.76
CA HIS A 697 9.14 -2.92 -35.65
C HIS A 697 9.12 -1.39 -35.81
N ASP A 698 8.30 -0.89 -36.72
CA ASP A 698 8.04 0.56 -36.88
C ASP A 698 7.03 1.09 -35.84
N LEU A 699 6.87 2.40 -35.79
CA LEU A 699 5.94 3.04 -34.84
C LEU A 699 4.48 2.63 -35.10
N ASP A 700 4.10 2.48 -36.36
CA ASP A 700 2.74 2.08 -36.75
C ASP A 700 2.35 0.72 -36.18
N TYR A 701 3.29 -0.22 -36.11
CA TYR A 701 3.08 -1.50 -35.46
C TYR A 701 2.72 -1.31 -33.98
N TYR A 702 3.53 -0.54 -33.24
CA TYR A 702 3.30 -0.34 -31.80
C TYR A 702 2.04 0.47 -31.51
N MET A 703 1.68 1.45 -32.33
CA MET A 703 0.43 2.21 -32.20
C MET A 703 -0.82 1.36 -32.45
N LYS A 704 -0.71 0.28 -33.21
CA LYS A 704 -1.79 -0.68 -33.46
C LYS A 704 -1.90 -1.77 -32.40
N LEU A 705 -0.84 -1.97 -31.59
CA LEU A 705 -0.90 -2.84 -30.43
C LEU A 705 -1.83 -2.19 -29.39
N ASN A 706 -3.08 -2.62 -29.42
CA ASN A 706 -4.08 -2.23 -28.44
C ASN A 706 -4.61 -3.50 -27.78
N PRO A 707 -4.02 -3.95 -26.67
CA PRO A 707 -4.49 -5.13 -25.97
C PRO A 707 -5.94 -4.87 -25.54
N LYS A 708 -6.87 -5.70 -26.04
CA LYS A 708 -8.30 -5.58 -25.71
C LYS A 708 -8.59 -5.97 -24.27
N PHE A 709 -7.77 -6.87 -23.74
CA PHE A 709 -7.89 -7.39 -22.39
C PHE A 709 -6.53 -7.23 -21.72
N VAL A 710 -6.45 -6.29 -20.82
CA VAL A 710 -5.31 -6.09 -19.93
C VAL A 710 -5.66 -6.59 -18.54
N PRO A 711 -4.68 -6.93 -17.68
CA PRO A 711 -4.98 -7.36 -16.32
C PRO A 711 -5.91 -6.38 -15.59
N GLY A 712 -7.00 -6.90 -15.01
CA GLY A 712 -7.92 -6.13 -14.17
C GLY A 712 -8.97 -5.29 -14.92
N ILE A 713 -9.17 -5.52 -16.21
CA ILE A 713 -10.23 -4.83 -17.01
C ILE A 713 -11.18 -5.84 -17.61
#